data_0a8e7e4a068db7feade6c0d2223bc67f
#
_entry.id   0a8e7e4a068db7feade6c0d2223bc67f
#
_cell.length_a   1.000
_cell.length_b   1.000
_cell.length_c   1.000
_cell.angle_alpha   90.00
_cell.angle_beta   90.00
_cell.angle_gamma   90.00
#
_symmetry.space_group_name_H-M   'P 1'
#
loop_
_entity.id
_entity.type
_entity.pdbx_description
1 polymer ?
#
loop_
_entity_poly.entity_id
_entity_poly.type
_entity_poly.pdbx_seq_one_letter_code
_entity_poly.pdbx_strand_id
1 'polypeptide(L)'
;MELGEADSSGRRRPVPVKGSEFVAELDTLIAAIGEQPDVPAGLGVEVGRGNVVKASVDLRTNREGVFAGGDCQSGPALVINAIAAGRKAAESIDRYLGGKGDITEHLVPEEEATKWLEEVPVGERLAAISHVAPKTRIEGVSEVEQAMDWDTAVGEARRCLQCHAIAPLLGRTLQEVGCEFCGACVDSCPTGALTDLATRGIGKPDRVVVTICPYCGVGCQLKLEVKDEKIIASRPDPDGPANRGQACVKGRYGIVDFVHHSDRLTAPLIRKDGGGFRQTSWDEALELVATRLRKYAPEEVAFIASAKCTNEENYVMQKFARAVLGTNNIDHCARLCHAPTVAGLVQSFGSGAMTNSIGEIEDAACIFAVGTNTTVSHPVIALGIKKAVQNGARVIVANPREIYLCRFADVWLRLRPGTDVALLMGMARVIIDEGLLDSSFIEQRCQDFDVFKDSLSQFGLDSVSQVTGVPSKKIVEAARLYATKKPATILFYAMGITQHSHGTDNVLATANLAMLTGNVGKRCTGVDPLRGQNNVQGACDMGALPNVYPGYQSVADPAIREKFETAWGCSLPPTLKDKFGIAWSCSLPSAPGLSLVEIFGAAHRREIKALYLVGENPALSDPDLQHIWEALARLEFFVAQDIFLSETAKFAHVVLPAASFAEKDGTFTNTERRVQRVRKAIEPIGDSKPDWWIVCQVAKKLGAKGFDYGHPSDIMEEVRKLTPSYGGISYERLENEALQWPCPFEDHPGTPILHANIFVRGKGRFIPLKYVPPAEMPDEDYPLILSTGRSLYHFHTGTMTRRVAGLNAIEPEAAVEINPEDASRLGIAQGDRVKVSSRRGEVIVKARITGAFPPGVVFMTFHFAESAANIITNPELDPVSKIPELKVAAVKVEKL
;
A
#
# COMPACT_ATOMS: atom_id res chain seq x y z
N MET A 1 22.16 45.09 -30.59
CA MET A 1 23.34 44.34 -30.14
C MET A 1 24.06 43.83 -31.40
N GLU A 2 25.36 44.07 -31.56
CA GLU A 2 26.21 43.46 -32.55
C GLU A 2 27.23 42.54 -31.91
N LEU A 3 27.72 41.51 -32.60
CA LEU A 3 28.73 40.63 -32.07
C LEU A 3 30.10 41.32 -32.18
N GLY A 4 30.72 41.65 -31.05
CA GLY A 4 32.06 42.20 -30.96
C GLY A 4 33.16 41.25 -31.44
N GLU A 5 34.45 41.61 -31.19
CA GLU A 5 35.59 40.75 -31.48
C GLU A 5 35.59 39.47 -30.65
N ALA A 6 36.09 38.38 -31.21
CA ALA A 6 36.21 37.11 -30.53
C ALA A 6 37.24 37.20 -29.39
N ASP A 7 36.92 36.73 -28.20
CA ASP A 7 37.88 36.61 -27.10
C ASP A 7 38.83 35.41 -27.32
N SER A 8 39.75 35.19 -26.38
CA SER A 8 40.75 34.11 -26.48
C SER A 8 40.17 32.70 -26.55
N SER A 9 38.89 32.51 -26.27
CA SER A 9 38.15 31.27 -26.41
C SER A 9 37.40 31.16 -27.73
N GLY A 10 37.52 32.19 -28.62
CA GLY A 10 36.81 32.27 -29.87
C GLY A 10 35.36 32.78 -29.76
N ARG A 11 34.89 33.16 -28.58
CA ARG A 11 33.55 33.60 -28.33
C ARG A 11 33.39 35.11 -28.53
N ARG A 12 32.47 35.50 -29.40
CA ARG A 12 32.18 36.92 -29.67
C ARG A 12 31.07 37.37 -28.70
N ARG A 13 31.35 38.49 -28.01
CA ARG A 13 30.37 39.07 -27.07
C ARG A 13 29.44 40.04 -27.76
N PRO A 14 28.16 40.08 -27.37
CA PRO A 14 27.26 41.11 -27.88
C PRO A 14 27.65 42.48 -27.33
N VAL A 15 27.75 43.46 -28.23
CA VAL A 15 28.04 44.87 -27.89
C VAL A 15 26.80 45.70 -28.19
N PRO A 16 26.36 46.58 -27.26
CA PRO A 16 25.20 47.41 -27.51
C PRO A 16 25.44 48.36 -28.66
N VAL A 17 24.50 48.43 -29.59
CA VAL A 17 24.49 49.43 -30.68
C VAL A 17 23.70 50.61 -30.19
N LYS A 18 24.35 51.78 -30.05
CA LYS A 18 23.74 53.00 -29.52
C LYS A 18 22.55 53.45 -30.43
N GLY A 19 21.36 53.64 -29.84
CA GLY A 19 20.17 54.07 -30.56
C GLY A 19 19.38 52.92 -31.20
N SER A 20 19.70 51.65 -30.81
CA SER A 20 18.90 50.48 -31.23
C SER A 20 18.02 49.91 -30.09
N GLU A 21 17.82 50.69 -29.07
CA GLU A 21 16.95 50.37 -27.97
C GLU A 21 15.47 50.35 -28.42
N PHE A 22 14.74 49.34 -28.01
CA PHE A 22 13.29 49.25 -28.24
C PHE A 22 12.59 48.80 -26.94
N VAL A 23 11.35 49.10 -26.83
CA VAL A 23 10.48 48.65 -25.73
C VAL A 23 9.68 47.43 -26.20
N ALA A 24 9.71 46.35 -25.43
CA ALA A 24 8.87 45.18 -25.62
C ALA A 24 7.91 45.09 -24.44
N GLU A 25 6.62 44.94 -24.70
CA GLU A 25 5.62 44.63 -23.69
C GLU A 25 5.69 43.15 -23.38
N LEU A 26 5.85 42.79 -22.10
CA LEU A 26 5.99 41.41 -21.62
C LEU A 26 5.13 41.21 -20.37
N ASP A 27 4.40 40.13 -20.31
CA ASP A 27 3.65 39.74 -19.11
C ASP A 27 4.57 39.20 -18.01
N THR A 28 5.63 38.50 -18.40
CA THR A 28 6.60 37.89 -17.47
C THR A 28 8.00 37.89 -18.07
N LEU A 29 9.01 38.29 -17.29
CA LEU A 29 10.42 38.21 -17.62
C LEU A 29 11.09 37.15 -16.74
N ILE A 30 11.66 36.13 -17.34
CA ILE A 30 12.49 35.13 -16.65
C ILE A 30 13.95 35.43 -16.93
N ALA A 31 14.71 35.84 -15.90
CA ALA A 31 16.14 36.08 -15.99
C ALA A 31 16.91 34.76 -15.86
N ALA A 32 17.43 34.23 -16.99
CA ALA A 32 18.25 33.02 -17.03
C ALA A 32 19.70 33.38 -17.40
N ILE A 33 20.31 34.28 -16.62
CA ILE A 33 21.63 34.89 -16.96
C ILE A 33 22.81 34.18 -16.29
N GLY A 34 22.58 33.02 -15.63
CA GLY A 34 23.62 32.27 -14.92
C GLY A 34 23.80 32.75 -13.47
N GLU A 35 24.52 31.96 -12.70
CA GLU A 35 24.86 32.25 -11.30
C GLU A 35 26.34 32.61 -11.19
N GLN A 36 26.72 33.32 -10.14
CA GLN A 36 28.10 33.59 -9.79
C GLN A 36 28.32 33.20 -8.32
N PRO A 37 29.49 32.64 -7.97
CA PRO A 37 29.83 32.35 -6.59
C PRO A 37 29.81 33.63 -5.74
N ASP A 38 29.22 33.58 -4.58
CA ASP A 38 29.32 34.64 -3.58
C ASP A 38 30.34 34.24 -2.52
N VAL A 39 31.54 34.80 -2.62
CA VAL A 39 32.64 34.49 -1.70
C VAL A 39 32.70 35.55 -0.62
N PRO A 40 32.41 35.23 0.65
CA PRO A 40 32.41 36.21 1.74
C PRO A 40 33.78 36.82 1.95
N ALA A 41 33.88 38.14 1.99
CA ALA A 41 35.13 38.88 2.14
C ALA A 41 35.89 38.51 3.43
N GLY A 42 35.19 38.03 4.49
CA GLY A 42 35.80 37.62 5.76
C GLY A 42 36.63 36.32 5.68
N LEU A 43 36.59 35.56 4.58
CA LEU A 43 37.34 34.32 4.42
C LEU A 43 38.83 34.58 4.20
N GLY A 44 39.23 35.75 3.76
CA GLY A 44 40.66 36.13 3.55
C GLY A 44 41.34 35.33 2.43
N VAL A 45 40.56 34.80 1.47
CA VAL A 45 41.08 34.11 0.29
C VAL A 45 41.12 35.05 -0.91
N GLU A 46 42.09 34.83 -1.82
CA GLU A 46 42.16 35.62 -3.05
C GLU A 46 41.04 35.21 -4.00
N VAL A 47 40.31 36.21 -4.50
CA VAL A 47 39.22 36.04 -5.46
C VAL A 47 39.63 36.53 -6.83
N GLY A 48 39.35 35.78 -7.84
CA GLY A 48 39.68 36.07 -9.26
C GLY A 48 38.49 36.70 -10.01
N ARG A 49 38.65 36.76 -11.34
CA ARG A 49 37.62 37.28 -12.23
C ARG A 49 36.38 36.32 -12.18
N GLY A 50 35.18 36.83 -12.06
CA GLY A 50 33.94 36.06 -11.91
C GLY A 50 33.62 35.63 -10.49
N ASN A 51 34.24 36.29 -9.51
CA ASN A 51 34.06 36.06 -8.08
C ASN A 51 34.42 34.62 -7.63
N VAL A 52 35.37 34.00 -8.30
CA VAL A 52 35.85 32.64 -7.96
C VAL A 52 37.11 32.71 -7.10
N VAL A 53 37.25 31.76 -6.17
CA VAL A 53 38.43 31.63 -5.30
C VAL A 53 39.62 31.17 -6.14
N LYS A 54 40.74 31.87 -6.08
CA LYS A 54 41.95 31.40 -6.69
C LYS A 54 42.55 30.23 -5.92
N ALA A 55 42.79 29.14 -6.59
CA ALA A 55 43.45 27.98 -6.01
C ALA A 55 44.53 27.43 -6.96
N SER A 56 45.50 26.74 -6.40
CA SER A 56 46.52 26.00 -7.14
C SER A 56 45.95 24.77 -7.85
N VAL A 57 46.80 24.06 -8.61
CA VAL A 57 46.43 22.77 -9.21
C VAL A 57 45.96 21.75 -8.14
N ASP A 58 46.50 21.83 -6.92
CA ASP A 58 46.14 20.99 -5.77
C ASP A 58 45.02 21.59 -4.93
N LEU A 59 44.28 22.54 -5.49
CA LEU A 59 43.14 23.21 -4.87
C LEU A 59 43.41 23.98 -3.57
N ARG A 60 44.72 24.28 -3.30
CA ARG A 60 45.12 25.12 -2.17
C ARG A 60 44.89 26.62 -2.49
N THR A 61 44.35 27.33 -1.55
CA THR A 61 44.20 28.80 -1.65
C THR A 61 45.48 29.51 -1.20
N ASN A 62 45.50 30.83 -1.27
CA ASN A 62 46.53 31.65 -0.67
C ASN A 62 46.58 31.59 0.86
N ARG A 63 45.55 31.04 1.50
CA ARG A 63 45.46 30.89 2.94
C ARG A 63 45.84 29.45 3.33
N GLU A 64 46.83 29.33 4.23
CA GLU A 64 47.32 28.04 4.69
C GLU A 64 46.18 27.21 5.35
N GLY A 65 46.08 25.92 4.99
CA GLY A 65 45.07 25.01 5.46
C GLY A 65 43.65 25.21 4.87
N VAL A 66 43.54 26.13 3.88
CA VAL A 66 42.24 26.39 3.19
C VAL A 66 42.30 25.91 1.76
N PHE A 67 41.36 25.08 1.36
CA PHE A 67 41.21 24.51 0.02
C PHE A 67 39.91 24.99 -0.61
N ALA A 68 39.85 25.07 -1.94
CA ALA A 68 38.67 25.45 -2.69
C ALA A 68 38.53 24.60 -3.93
N GLY A 69 37.32 24.08 -4.15
CA GLY A 69 36.99 23.27 -5.32
C GLY A 69 35.50 23.37 -5.70
N GLY A 70 35.14 22.91 -6.88
CA GLY A 70 33.76 23.04 -7.40
C GLY A 70 33.49 24.49 -7.87
N ASP A 71 32.21 24.86 -7.91
CA ASP A 71 31.75 26.12 -8.50
C ASP A 71 32.35 27.38 -7.84
N CYS A 72 32.72 27.33 -6.59
CA CYS A 72 33.40 28.46 -5.92
C CYS A 72 34.82 28.69 -6.47
N GLN A 73 35.45 27.74 -7.16
CA GLN A 73 36.81 27.82 -7.72
C GLN A 73 36.80 27.87 -9.24
N SER A 74 35.97 27.07 -9.90
CA SER A 74 35.88 26.97 -11.35
C SER A 74 34.82 27.89 -11.98
N GLY A 75 33.94 28.49 -11.22
CA GLY A 75 32.67 29.05 -11.69
C GLY A 75 31.61 27.98 -11.91
N PRO A 76 30.37 28.36 -12.21
CA PRO A 76 29.28 27.43 -12.43
C PRO A 76 29.59 26.38 -13.50
N ALA A 77 29.51 25.10 -13.14
CA ALA A 77 29.89 23.97 -13.98
C ALA A 77 28.94 22.79 -13.77
N LEU A 78 29.25 21.64 -14.35
CA LEU A 78 28.48 20.43 -14.16
C LEU A 78 28.70 19.84 -12.76
N VAL A 79 27.66 19.24 -12.18
CA VAL A 79 27.72 18.58 -10.86
C VAL A 79 28.86 17.56 -10.78
N ILE A 80 29.12 16.82 -11.85
CA ILE A 80 30.24 15.87 -11.90
C ILE A 80 31.60 16.55 -11.72
N ASN A 81 31.79 17.79 -12.22
CA ASN A 81 33.03 18.55 -12.07
C ASN A 81 33.21 19.00 -10.61
N ALA A 82 32.10 19.36 -9.92
CA ALA A 82 32.13 19.71 -8.51
C ALA A 82 32.48 18.48 -7.63
N ILE A 83 31.93 17.30 -7.95
CA ILE A 83 32.28 16.03 -7.28
C ILE A 83 33.75 15.68 -7.49
N ALA A 84 34.25 15.80 -8.73
CA ALA A 84 35.66 15.52 -9.06
C ALA A 84 36.62 16.49 -8.32
N ALA A 85 36.25 17.76 -8.23
CA ALA A 85 37.00 18.76 -7.48
C ALA A 85 37.00 18.46 -5.97
N GLY A 86 35.84 18.02 -5.42
CA GLY A 86 35.72 17.59 -4.03
C GLY A 86 36.65 16.42 -3.68
N ARG A 87 36.70 15.39 -4.53
CA ARG A 87 37.63 14.26 -4.36
C ARG A 87 39.08 14.73 -4.39
N LYS A 88 39.45 15.54 -5.38
CA LYS A 88 40.79 16.09 -5.48
C LYS A 88 41.17 16.96 -4.29
N ALA A 89 40.24 17.74 -3.76
CA ALA A 89 40.46 18.52 -2.53
C ALA A 89 40.72 17.59 -1.33
N ALA A 90 39.95 16.51 -1.21
CA ALA A 90 40.11 15.53 -0.12
C ALA A 90 41.49 14.86 -0.17
N GLU A 91 41.97 14.42 -1.35
CA GLU A 91 43.36 13.92 -1.52
C GLU A 91 44.39 14.95 -1.11
N SER A 92 44.21 16.20 -1.50
CA SER A 92 45.12 17.28 -1.19
C SER A 92 45.11 17.64 0.29
N ILE A 93 43.98 17.57 0.95
CA ILE A 93 43.83 17.76 2.40
C ILE A 93 44.48 16.62 3.17
N ASP A 94 44.29 15.38 2.75
CA ASP A 94 44.94 14.23 3.38
C ASP A 94 46.49 14.35 3.31
N ARG A 95 47.05 14.72 2.14
CA ARG A 95 48.50 14.98 2.02
C ARG A 95 48.97 16.14 2.90
N TYR A 96 48.18 17.20 2.99
CA TYR A 96 48.45 18.34 3.85
C TYR A 96 48.50 17.97 5.34
N LEU A 97 47.65 17.03 5.74
CA LEU A 97 47.58 16.50 7.12
C LEU A 97 48.61 15.40 7.39
N GLY A 98 49.48 15.06 6.42
CA GLY A 98 50.54 14.09 6.54
C GLY A 98 50.16 12.67 6.10
N GLY A 99 49.01 12.49 5.47
CA GLY A 99 48.61 11.25 4.82
C GLY A 99 49.23 11.06 3.44
N LYS A 100 49.00 9.93 2.79
CA LYS A 100 49.51 9.59 1.47
C LYS A 100 48.71 10.19 0.31
N GLY A 101 47.54 10.76 0.57
CA GLY A 101 46.61 11.24 -0.44
C GLY A 101 45.80 10.12 -1.10
N ASP A 102 45.84 8.95 -0.54
CA ASP A 102 45.07 7.80 -1.02
C ASP A 102 43.73 7.74 -0.25
N ILE A 103 42.70 8.34 -0.85
CA ILE A 103 41.34 8.34 -0.34
C ILE A 103 40.46 7.34 -1.11
N THR A 104 41.06 6.56 -2.00
CA THR A 104 40.35 5.54 -2.77
C THR A 104 40.28 4.25 -1.95
N GLU A 105 39.15 4.02 -1.34
CA GLU A 105 38.73 2.64 -1.01
C GLU A 105 38.49 1.92 -2.35
N HIS A 106 39.40 1.07 -2.75
CA HIS A 106 39.16 0.13 -3.86
C HIS A 106 38.23 -0.96 -3.38
N LEU A 107 36.96 -0.74 -3.64
CA LEU A 107 35.89 -1.68 -3.28
C LEU A 107 35.87 -2.92 -4.20
N VAL A 108 36.64 -2.92 -5.28
CA VAL A 108 36.82 -4.06 -6.21
C VAL A 108 38.33 -4.19 -6.52
N PRO A 109 38.91 -5.42 -6.57
CA PRO A 109 40.28 -5.64 -7.04
C PRO A 109 40.47 -5.07 -8.45
N GLU A 110 41.56 -4.37 -8.66
CA GLU A 110 41.89 -3.68 -9.95
C GLU A 110 41.83 -4.64 -11.15
N GLU A 111 42.13 -5.91 -10.96
CA GLU A 111 42.10 -6.96 -11.99
C GLU A 111 40.68 -7.28 -12.52
N GLU A 112 39.61 -7.06 -11.74
CA GLU A 112 38.21 -7.26 -12.20
C GLU A 112 37.68 -6.04 -12.94
N ALA A 113 38.12 -4.84 -12.63
CA ALA A 113 37.69 -3.62 -13.29
C ALA A 113 38.26 -3.47 -14.72
N THR A 114 39.46 -4.00 -14.97
CA THR A 114 40.11 -3.89 -16.28
C THR A 114 39.61 -4.88 -17.32
N LYS A 115 39.13 -6.07 -16.91
CA LYS A 115 38.53 -7.06 -17.84
C LYS A 115 37.32 -6.57 -18.58
N TRP A 116 36.54 -5.67 -17.98
CA TRP A 116 35.35 -5.10 -18.59
C TRP A 116 35.64 -4.08 -19.69
N LEU A 117 36.77 -3.40 -19.61
CA LEU A 117 37.15 -2.37 -20.57
C LEU A 117 37.85 -2.95 -21.81
N GLU A 118 38.44 -4.15 -21.72
CA GLU A 118 39.10 -4.80 -22.84
C GLU A 118 38.13 -5.44 -23.85
N GLU A 119 36.91 -5.74 -23.48
CA GLU A 119 35.88 -6.34 -24.34
C GLU A 119 34.95 -5.31 -25.00
N VAL A 120 35.05 -4.02 -24.68
CA VAL A 120 34.24 -2.98 -25.28
C VAL A 120 34.98 -2.43 -26.49
N PRO A 121 34.49 -2.61 -27.73
CA PRO A 121 35.10 -1.98 -28.91
C PRO A 121 35.11 -0.47 -28.67
N VAL A 122 36.32 0.12 -28.64
CA VAL A 122 36.51 1.58 -28.69
C VAL A 122 36.02 2.02 -30.05
N GLY A 123 34.72 2.30 -30.12
CA GLY A 123 34.09 2.65 -31.39
C GLY A 123 34.39 4.06 -31.82
N GLU A 124 34.08 4.33 -33.05
CA GLU A 124 34.16 5.60 -33.73
C GLU A 124 33.54 6.76 -32.95
N ARG A 125 33.90 8.01 -33.27
CA ARG A 125 33.35 9.21 -32.62
C ARG A 125 31.81 9.25 -32.68
N LEU A 126 31.20 9.84 -31.66
CA LEU A 126 29.78 10.20 -31.63
C LEU A 126 29.30 10.74 -32.98
N ALA A 127 28.22 10.21 -33.49
CA ALA A 127 27.59 10.77 -34.70
C ALA A 127 27.14 12.21 -34.39
N ALA A 128 27.50 13.11 -35.29
CA ALA A 128 27.11 14.51 -35.15
C ALA A 128 25.63 14.67 -35.44
N ILE A 129 24.92 15.21 -34.47
CA ILE A 129 23.49 15.61 -34.68
C ILE A 129 23.49 16.78 -35.65
N SER A 130 22.81 16.61 -36.77
CA SER A 130 22.69 17.68 -37.75
C SER A 130 21.69 18.75 -37.27
N HIS A 131 22.04 19.99 -37.48
CA HIS A 131 21.22 21.14 -37.11
C HIS A 131 20.72 21.88 -38.35
N VAL A 132 19.50 22.39 -38.30
CA VAL A 132 18.99 23.30 -39.34
C VAL A 132 19.87 24.53 -39.41
N ALA A 133 20.23 24.95 -40.62
CA ALA A 133 21.09 26.12 -40.83
C ALA A 133 20.52 27.37 -40.13
N PRO A 134 21.35 28.25 -39.55
CA PRO A 134 20.88 29.42 -38.79
C PRO A 134 19.90 30.32 -39.54
N LYS A 135 20.06 30.47 -40.85
CA LYS A 135 19.17 31.27 -41.72
C LYS A 135 17.78 30.69 -41.77
N THR A 136 17.64 29.38 -41.88
CA THR A 136 16.36 28.68 -41.93
C THR A 136 15.63 28.65 -40.56
N ARG A 137 16.42 28.72 -39.45
CA ARG A 137 15.82 28.73 -38.08
C ARG A 137 14.99 29.99 -37.84
N ILE A 138 15.31 31.11 -38.44
CA ILE A 138 14.57 32.38 -38.25
C ILE A 138 13.35 32.51 -39.15
N GLU A 139 13.15 31.59 -40.10
CA GLU A 139 12.04 31.61 -41.05
C GLU A 139 10.83 30.78 -40.59
N GLY A 140 10.91 30.06 -39.43
CA GLY A 140 9.84 29.21 -38.92
C GLY A 140 10.13 28.61 -37.53
N VAL A 141 9.16 27.85 -37.04
CA VAL A 141 9.20 27.10 -35.77
C VAL A 141 9.61 25.63 -35.95
N SER A 142 10.45 25.35 -36.95
CA SER A 142 10.94 24.00 -37.20
C SER A 142 11.92 23.53 -36.11
N GLU A 143 11.92 22.23 -35.83
CA GLU A 143 12.84 21.60 -34.89
C GLU A 143 14.29 21.86 -35.32
N VAL A 144 15.10 22.42 -34.46
CA VAL A 144 16.47 22.87 -34.76
C VAL A 144 17.45 21.72 -34.90
N GLU A 145 17.31 20.72 -34.03
CA GLU A 145 18.04 19.45 -34.09
C GLU A 145 17.29 18.49 -35.00
N GLN A 146 17.97 17.94 -35.99
CA GLN A 146 17.36 16.99 -36.90
C GLN A 146 17.48 15.57 -36.35
N ALA A 147 16.41 14.77 -36.48
CA ALA A 147 16.45 13.37 -36.13
C ALA A 147 17.59 12.64 -36.88
N MET A 148 18.25 11.72 -36.20
CA MET A 148 19.21 10.82 -36.84
C MET A 148 18.46 9.91 -37.83
N ASP A 149 19.12 9.62 -38.96
CA ASP A 149 18.66 8.53 -39.83
C ASP A 149 18.75 7.19 -39.10
N TRP A 150 18.02 6.17 -39.58
CA TRP A 150 17.89 4.88 -38.92
C TRP A 150 19.26 4.19 -38.72
N ASP A 151 20.14 4.22 -39.69
CA ASP A 151 21.42 3.51 -39.63
C ASP A 151 22.37 4.20 -38.65
N THR A 152 22.37 5.53 -38.60
CA THR A 152 23.10 6.33 -37.60
C THR A 152 22.58 6.08 -36.19
N ALA A 153 21.24 6.05 -36.00
CA ALA A 153 20.63 5.79 -34.70
C ALA A 153 20.92 4.35 -34.22
N VAL A 154 20.88 3.36 -35.12
CA VAL A 154 21.27 1.97 -34.81
C VAL A 154 22.76 1.87 -34.49
N GLY A 155 23.61 2.59 -35.20
CA GLY A 155 25.06 2.67 -34.92
C GLY A 155 25.33 3.20 -33.51
N GLU A 156 24.69 4.32 -33.14
CA GLU A 156 24.77 4.89 -31.79
C GLU A 156 24.19 3.97 -30.74
N ALA A 157 23.05 3.30 -31.03
CA ALA A 157 22.47 2.33 -30.10
C ALA A 157 23.38 1.12 -29.84
N ARG A 158 24.18 0.69 -30.84
CA ARG A 158 25.19 -0.37 -30.70
C ARG A 158 26.38 0.05 -29.83
N ARG A 159 26.67 1.35 -29.71
CA ARG A 159 27.65 1.89 -28.75
C ARG A 159 27.12 1.93 -27.31
N CYS A 160 25.86 1.68 -27.13
CA CYS A 160 25.22 1.62 -25.80
C CYS A 160 25.94 0.57 -24.96
N LEU A 161 26.62 0.99 -23.90
CA LEU A 161 27.27 0.12 -22.90
C LEU A 161 26.28 -0.66 -22.06
N GLN A 162 25.00 -0.66 -22.46
CA GLN A 162 23.92 -1.31 -21.70
C GLN A 162 23.97 -0.93 -20.21
N CYS A 163 24.11 0.36 -19.93
CA CYS A 163 24.07 0.90 -18.56
C CYS A 163 22.70 0.72 -17.87
N HIS A 164 21.85 -0.23 -18.33
CA HIS A 164 20.76 -0.79 -17.56
C HIS A 164 21.22 -1.44 -16.26
N ALA A 165 22.50 -1.79 -16.19
CA ALA A 165 23.21 -1.79 -14.95
C ALA A 165 23.58 -0.34 -14.60
N ILE A 166 22.71 0.40 -13.91
CA ILE A 166 23.24 1.05 -12.74
C ILE A 166 23.74 -0.15 -11.97
N ALA A 167 24.97 -0.55 -12.27
CA ALA A 167 25.61 -1.58 -11.51
C ALA A 167 25.66 -0.99 -10.11
N PRO A 168 24.97 -1.56 -9.14
CA PRO A 168 25.19 -1.13 -7.80
C PRO A 168 26.67 -1.28 -7.59
N LEU A 169 27.30 -0.31 -6.98
CA LEU A 169 28.68 -0.39 -6.57
C LEU A 169 29.02 -1.84 -6.26
N LEU A 170 30.06 -2.41 -6.91
CA LEU A 170 30.66 -3.70 -6.58
C LEU A 170 30.08 -4.96 -7.25
N GLY A 171 29.47 -4.86 -8.42
CA GLY A 171 28.97 -6.06 -9.12
C GLY A 171 27.80 -6.76 -8.44
N ARG A 172 27.21 -6.15 -7.39
CA ARG A 172 25.99 -6.66 -6.73
C ARG A 172 24.77 -6.34 -7.56
N THR A 173 23.72 -7.11 -7.42
CA THR A 173 22.43 -6.82 -8.02
C THR A 173 21.73 -5.65 -7.30
N LEU A 174 20.80 -4.98 -7.98
CA LEU A 174 19.96 -3.93 -7.35
C LEU A 174 19.26 -4.44 -6.09
N GLN A 175 18.87 -5.71 -6.06
CA GLN A 175 18.23 -6.35 -4.91
C GLN A 175 19.19 -6.48 -3.72
N GLU A 176 20.45 -6.87 -3.97
CA GLU A 176 21.47 -7.04 -2.90
C GLU A 176 21.88 -5.72 -2.25
N VAL A 177 21.75 -4.61 -2.94
CA VAL A 177 21.98 -3.26 -2.36
C VAL A 177 20.71 -2.64 -1.78
N GLY A 178 19.60 -3.38 -1.68
CA GLY A 178 18.35 -2.94 -1.05
C GLY A 178 17.51 -2.01 -1.90
N CYS A 179 17.66 -2.02 -3.22
CA CYS A 179 16.76 -1.30 -4.13
C CYS A 179 15.32 -1.83 -4.01
N GLU A 180 14.36 -0.92 -3.81
CA GLU A 180 12.93 -1.23 -3.71
C GLU A 180 12.26 -1.28 -5.10
N PHE A 181 12.98 -1.08 -6.19
CA PHE A 181 12.49 -1.02 -7.58
C PHE A 181 11.31 -0.04 -7.77
N CYS A 182 11.32 1.09 -7.07
CA CYS A 182 10.26 2.10 -7.17
C CYS A 182 10.27 2.89 -8.48
N GLY A 183 11.38 2.87 -9.23
CA GLY A 183 11.52 3.58 -10.51
C GLY A 183 11.71 5.09 -10.40
N ALA A 184 11.84 5.65 -9.20
CA ALA A 184 12.03 7.10 -9.01
C ALA A 184 13.27 7.63 -9.75
N CYS A 185 14.34 6.84 -9.84
CA CYS A 185 15.54 7.18 -10.62
C CYS A 185 15.27 7.29 -12.12
N VAL A 186 14.33 6.47 -12.65
CA VAL A 186 13.89 6.55 -14.05
C VAL A 186 13.10 7.83 -14.30
N ASP A 187 12.13 8.12 -13.41
CA ASP A 187 11.27 9.30 -13.52
C ASP A 187 12.04 10.62 -13.34
N SER A 188 13.11 10.59 -12.53
CA SER A 188 13.95 11.77 -12.26
C SER A 188 15.07 11.97 -13.28
N CYS A 189 15.28 11.04 -14.21
CA CYS A 189 16.37 11.13 -15.18
C CYS A 189 16.00 12.08 -16.34
N PRO A 190 16.55 13.30 -16.41
CA PRO A 190 16.16 14.29 -17.41
C PRO A 190 16.68 13.96 -18.81
N THR A 191 17.70 13.11 -18.91
CA THR A 191 18.38 12.75 -20.16
C THR A 191 17.85 11.46 -20.78
N GLY A 192 16.97 10.72 -20.08
CA GLY A 192 16.51 9.40 -20.52
C GLY A 192 17.58 8.31 -20.50
N ALA A 193 18.72 8.55 -19.80
CA ALA A 193 19.77 7.55 -19.62
C ALA A 193 19.27 6.34 -18.81
N LEU A 194 18.29 6.56 -17.96
CA LEU A 194 17.60 5.53 -17.21
C LEU A 194 16.19 5.37 -17.77
N THR A 195 15.89 4.19 -18.32
CA THR A 195 14.58 3.87 -18.90
C THR A 195 14.10 2.51 -18.43
N ASP A 196 12.80 2.31 -18.40
CA ASP A 196 12.22 1.01 -18.16
C ASP A 196 12.41 0.11 -19.39
N LEU A 197 13.04 -1.04 -19.22
CA LEU A 197 13.26 -2.00 -20.30
C LEU A 197 11.94 -2.42 -20.96
N ALA A 198 10.88 -2.56 -20.16
CA ALA A 198 9.55 -2.99 -20.62
C ALA A 198 8.90 -2.00 -21.61
N THR A 199 9.27 -0.72 -21.56
CA THR A 199 8.71 0.33 -22.45
C THR A 199 9.65 0.72 -23.58
N ARG A 200 10.86 0.19 -23.58
CA ARG A 200 11.88 0.52 -24.58
C ARG A 200 11.45 0.07 -26.00
N GLY A 201 11.42 0.98 -26.93
CA GLY A 201 11.10 0.70 -28.33
C GLY A 201 9.60 0.53 -28.65
N ILE A 202 8.69 0.63 -27.66
CA ILE A 202 7.25 0.54 -27.91
C ILE A 202 6.70 1.83 -28.58
N GLY A 203 7.40 2.96 -28.38
CA GLY A 203 7.02 4.26 -28.91
C GLY A 203 6.01 5.00 -28.01
N LYS A 204 5.45 6.09 -28.53
CA LYS A 204 4.55 6.98 -27.79
C LYS A 204 3.18 6.31 -27.55
N PRO A 205 2.56 6.46 -26.38
CA PRO A 205 1.21 5.97 -26.15
C PRO A 205 0.17 6.76 -26.95
N ASP A 206 -0.93 6.11 -27.32
CA ASP A 206 -2.06 6.74 -28.02
C ASP A 206 -2.88 7.60 -27.04
N ARG A 207 -2.99 7.14 -25.81
CA ARG A 207 -3.65 7.87 -24.71
C ARG A 207 -3.06 7.51 -23.35
N VAL A 208 -3.28 8.40 -22.40
CA VAL A 208 -2.92 8.19 -20.98
C VAL A 208 -4.20 8.32 -20.15
N VAL A 209 -4.45 7.34 -19.31
CA VAL A 209 -5.62 7.32 -18.42
C VAL A 209 -5.19 7.38 -16.97
N VAL A 210 -5.69 8.37 -16.25
CA VAL A 210 -5.45 8.54 -14.82
C VAL A 210 -6.44 7.67 -14.04
N THR A 211 -5.93 6.75 -13.22
CA THR A 211 -6.74 5.83 -12.41
C THR A 211 -6.05 5.52 -11.08
N ILE A 212 -6.62 4.61 -10.28
CA ILE A 212 -6.10 4.27 -8.94
C ILE A 212 -5.50 2.87 -8.94
N CYS A 213 -4.36 2.75 -8.29
CA CYS A 213 -3.63 1.49 -8.10
C CYS A 213 -4.50 0.42 -7.44
N PRO A 214 -4.58 -0.82 -7.96
CA PRO A 214 -5.44 -1.88 -7.44
C PRO A 214 -4.82 -2.67 -6.29
N TYR A 215 -3.65 -2.29 -5.77
CA TYR A 215 -2.94 -3.05 -4.78
C TYR A 215 -3.28 -2.65 -3.34
N CYS A 216 -2.54 -1.78 -2.71
CA CYS A 216 -2.70 -1.50 -1.28
C CYS A 216 -3.56 -0.25 -1.00
N GLY A 217 -3.90 -0.08 0.29
CA GLY A 217 -4.75 1.00 0.77
C GLY A 217 -4.16 2.41 0.71
N VAL A 218 -2.96 2.61 0.19
CA VAL A 218 -2.42 3.96 -0.05
C VAL A 218 -3.29 4.73 -1.05
N GLY A 219 -3.84 4.04 -2.07
CA GLY A 219 -4.64 4.70 -3.11
C GLY A 219 -3.79 5.57 -4.05
N CYS A 220 -2.64 5.06 -4.47
CA CYS A 220 -1.76 5.78 -5.41
C CYS A 220 -2.48 6.06 -6.73
N GLN A 221 -2.44 7.31 -7.18
CA GLN A 221 -2.91 7.71 -8.50
C GLN A 221 -1.84 7.39 -9.53
N LEU A 222 -2.25 6.71 -10.59
CA LEU A 222 -1.37 6.20 -11.64
C LEU A 222 -1.85 6.69 -13.01
N LYS A 223 -0.91 6.90 -13.91
CA LYS A 223 -1.10 7.12 -15.34
C LYS A 223 -0.86 5.80 -16.06
N LEU A 224 -1.91 5.21 -16.61
CA LEU A 224 -1.81 4.05 -17.49
C LEU A 224 -1.59 4.53 -18.92
N GLU A 225 -0.45 4.20 -19.49
CA GLU A 225 -0.13 4.47 -20.90
C GLU A 225 -0.71 3.37 -21.76
N VAL A 226 -1.56 3.73 -22.71
CA VAL A 226 -2.28 2.78 -23.57
C VAL A 226 -1.85 2.99 -25.02
N LYS A 227 -1.54 1.88 -25.70
CA LYS A 227 -1.24 1.84 -27.13
C LYS A 227 -1.87 0.60 -27.76
N ASP A 228 -2.52 0.74 -28.91
CA ASP A 228 -3.21 -0.35 -29.61
C ASP A 228 -4.14 -1.16 -28.67
N GLU A 229 -4.95 -0.43 -27.87
CA GLU A 229 -5.87 -0.97 -26.85
C GLU A 229 -5.19 -1.85 -25.77
N LYS A 230 -3.88 -1.72 -25.58
CA LYS A 230 -3.13 -2.40 -24.52
C LYS A 230 -2.45 -1.42 -23.59
N ILE A 231 -2.46 -1.72 -22.31
CA ILE A 231 -1.64 -1.00 -21.33
C ILE A 231 -0.19 -1.41 -21.56
N ILE A 232 0.66 -0.42 -21.86
CA ILE A 232 2.09 -0.63 -22.11
C ILE A 232 2.96 -0.22 -20.94
N ALA A 233 2.46 0.68 -20.08
CA ALA A 233 3.16 1.11 -18.88
C ALA A 233 2.20 1.63 -17.81
N SER A 234 2.68 1.63 -16.57
CA SER A 234 2.06 2.29 -15.43
C SER A 234 3.07 3.22 -14.78
N ARG A 235 2.73 4.50 -14.67
CA ARG A 235 3.58 5.53 -14.06
C ARG A 235 2.85 6.22 -12.91
N PRO A 236 3.56 6.71 -11.88
CA PRO A 236 2.94 7.52 -10.84
C PRO A 236 2.46 8.86 -11.42
N ASP A 237 1.28 9.31 -10.98
CA ASP A 237 0.83 10.64 -11.29
C ASP A 237 1.42 11.66 -10.31
N PRO A 238 2.14 12.70 -10.78
CA PRO A 238 2.67 13.76 -9.93
C PRO A 238 1.60 14.48 -9.10
N ASP A 239 0.39 14.61 -9.64
CA ASP A 239 -0.72 15.31 -9.01
C ASP A 239 -1.53 14.41 -8.06
N GLY A 240 -1.12 13.14 -7.91
CA GLY A 240 -1.80 12.18 -7.04
C GLY A 240 -1.74 12.58 -5.56
N PRO A 241 -2.88 12.87 -4.90
CA PRO A 241 -2.89 13.45 -3.55
C PRO A 241 -2.31 12.53 -2.47
N ALA A 242 -2.41 11.21 -2.63
CA ALA A 242 -1.90 10.25 -1.67
C ALA A 242 -0.44 9.85 -1.94
N ASN A 243 0.01 9.89 -3.20
CA ASN A 243 1.33 9.37 -3.58
C ASN A 243 2.30 10.43 -4.15
N ARG A 244 1.84 11.62 -4.52
CA ARG A 244 2.68 12.76 -4.93
C ARG A 244 3.80 12.37 -5.89
N GLY A 245 3.44 11.70 -6.99
CA GLY A 245 4.41 11.24 -8.00
C GLY A 245 5.24 10.03 -7.60
N GLN A 246 4.91 9.33 -6.52
CA GLN A 246 5.62 8.13 -6.10
C GLN A 246 4.83 6.85 -6.44
N ALA A 247 5.55 5.77 -6.73
CA ALA A 247 4.98 4.44 -6.86
C ALA A 247 5.93 3.39 -6.27
N CYS A 248 5.38 2.25 -5.86
CA CYS A 248 6.19 1.09 -5.50
C CYS A 248 6.34 0.14 -6.70
N VAL A 249 7.22 -0.85 -6.56
CA VAL A 249 7.49 -1.86 -7.60
C VAL A 249 6.21 -2.51 -8.14
N LYS A 250 5.22 -2.78 -7.28
CA LYS A 250 3.94 -3.40 -7.68
C LYS A 250 3.08 -2.45 -8.52
N GLY A 251 2.92 -1.21 -8.09
CA GLY A 251 2.13 -0.21 -8.82
C GLY A 251 2.76 0.16 -10.16
N ARG A 252 4.09 0.15 -10.23
CA ARG A 252 4.81 0.52 -11.44
C ARG A 252 4.95 -0.64 -12.44
N TYR A 253 5.38 -1.81 -11.98
CA TYR A 253 5.72 -2.94 -12.86
C TYR A 253 4.76 -4.12 -12.74
N GLY A 254 3.90 -4.12 -11.75
CA GLY A 254 3.03 -5.24 -11.45
C GLY A 254 1.64 -5.17 -12.10
N ILE A 255 1.37 -4.22 -13.00
CA ILE A 255 0.02 -4.01 -13.57
C ILE A 255 -0.11 -4.61 -14.96
N VAL A 256 0.82 -4.32 -15.86
CA VAL A 256 0.72 -4.67 -17.27
C VAL A 256 0.54 -6.17 -17.47
N ASP A 257 1.43 -6.97 -16.87
CA ASP A 257 1.46 -8.42 -17.06
C ASP A 257 0.16 -9.08 -16.59
N PHE A 258 -0.37 -8.75 -15.39
CA PHE A 258 -1.56 -9.43 -14.90
C PHE A 258 -2.82 -9.01 -15.65
N VAL A 259 -2.92 -7.76 -16.10
CA VAL A 259 -4.10 -7.29 -16.85
C VAL A 259 -4.20 -8.02 -18.18
N HIS A 260 -3.06 -8.25 -18.85
CA HIS A 260 -2.99 -8.91 -20.17
C HIS A 260 -2.60 -10.38 -20.08
N HIS A 261 -2.59 -10.99 -18.89
CA HIS A 261 -2.15 -12.37 -18.70
C HIS A 261 -3.06 -13.37 -19.42
N SER A 262 -2.47 -14.41 -20.00
CA SER A 262 -3.20 -15.45 -20.73
C SER A 262 -4.19 -16.25 -19.88
N ASP A 263 -3.99 -16.32 -18.57
CA ASP A 263 -4.88 -16.99 -17.62
C ASP A 263 -6.15 -16.17 -17.28
N ARG A 264 -6.29 -14.94 -17.81
CA ARG A 264 -7.49 -14.14 -17.58
C ARG A 264 -8.73 -14.90 -18.05
N LEU A 265 -9.77 -14.90 -17.22
CA LEU A 265 -11.07 -15.44 -17.58
C LEU A 265 -11.72 -14.58 -18.66
N THR A 266 -12.09 -15.20 -19.76
CA THR A 266 -12.64 -14.53 -20.95
C THR A 266 -14.08 -14.90 -21.27
N ALA A 267 -14.62 -15.95 -20.64
CA ALA A 267 -16.00 -16.40 -20.80
C ALA A 267 -16.49 -17.08 -19.52
N PRO A 268 -17.82 -17.11 -19.26
CA PRO A 268 -18.39 -17.85 -18.14
C PRO A 268 -18.08 -19.34 -18.23
N LEU A 269 -17.86 -19.97 -17.07
CA LEU A 269 -17.51 -21.38 -16.94
C LEU A 269 -18.55 -22.11 -16.06
N ILE A 270 -18.95 -23.30 -16.47
CA ILE A 270 -19.80 -24.21 -15.69
C ILE A 270 -19.03 -25.50 -15.43
N ARG A 271 -19.09 -26.00 -14.20
CA ARG A 271 -18.48 -27.26 -13.79
C ARG A 271 -19.15 -28.44 -14.51
N LYS A 272 -18.36 -29.40 -15.00
CA LYS A 272 -18.83 -30.66 -15.59
C LYS A 272 -19.02 -31.73 -14.52
N ASP A 273 -19.94 -32.64 -14.74
CA ASP A 273 -20.19 -33.79 -13.83
C ASP A 273 -18.94 -34.68 -13.63
N GLY A 274 -18.08 -34.81 -14.64
CA GLY A 274 -16.82 -35.55 -14.57
C GLY A 274 -15.60 -34.72 -14.09
N GLY A 275 -15.81 -33.51 -13.58
CA GLY A 275 -14.76 -32.59 -13.18
C GLY A 275 -14.29 -31.63 -14.29
N GLY A 276 -13.57 -30.59 -13.90
CA GLY A 276 -13.16 -29.50 -14.80
C GLY A 276 -14.33 -28.60 -15.18
N PHE A 277 -14.08 -27.69 -16.14
CA PHE A 277 -15.04 -26.67 -16.55
C PHE A 277 -15.31 -26.71 -18.05
N ARG A 278 -16.48 -26.26 -18.48
CA ARG A 278 -16.79 -25.88 -19.85
C ARG A 278 -17.13 -24.41 -19.96
N GLN A 279 -16.74 -23.79 -21.05
CA GLN A 279 -17.21 -22.44 -21.38
C GLN A 279 -18.69 -22.48 -21.75
N THR A 280 -19.37 -21.36 -21.47
CA THR A 280 -20.80 -21.20 -21.75
C THR A 280 -21.10 -19.73 -22.07
N SER A 281 -22.37 -19.48 -22.52
CA SER A 281 -22.87 -18.11 -22.71
C SER A 281 -23.21 -17.45 -21.37
N TRP A 282 -23.27 -16.12 -21.37
CA TRP A 282 -23.78 -15.36 -20.24
C TRP A 282 -25.23 -15.74 -19.89
N ASP A 283 -26.10 -15.91 -20.88
CA ASP A 283 -27.50 -16.25 -20.65
C ASP A 283 -27.65 -17.60 -19.92
N GLU A 284 -26.92 -18.62 -20.35
CA GLU A 284 -26.94 -19.93 -19.71
C GLU A 284 -26.38 -19.85 -18.27
N ALA A 285 -25.25 -19.16 -18.07
CA ALA A 285 -24.66 -19.02 -16.75
C ALA A 285 -25.56 -18.28 -15.78
N LEU A 286 -26.10 -17.13 -16.19
CA LEU A 286 -26.99 -16.29 -15.37
C LEU A 286 -28.31 -17.01 -15.01
N GLU A 287 -28.91 -17.73 -16.00
CA GLU A 287 -30.12 -18.52 -15.76
C GLU A 287 -29.86 -19.66 -14.77
N LEU A 288 -28.73 -20.37 -14.91
CA LEU A 288 -28.32 -21.40 -13.96
C LEU A 288 -28.16 -20.85 -12.55
N VAL A 289 -27.45 -19.70 -12.42
CA VAL A 289 -27.24 -19.04 -11.12
C VAL A 289 -28.57 -18.65 -10.48
N ALA A 290 -29.43 -17.96 -11.23
CA ALA A 290 -30.73 -17.54 -10.73
C ALA A 290 -31.62 -18.73 -10.33
N THR A 291 -31.71 -19.77 -11.18
CA THR A 291 -32.50 -20.98 -10.93
C THR A 291 -32.03 -21.72 -9.69
N ARG A 292 -30.71 -21.81 -9.48
CA ARG A 292 -30.16 -22.51 -8.32
C ARG A 292 -30.33 -21.70 -7.05
N LEU A 293 -30.07 -20.39 -7.03
CA LEU A 293 -30.22 -19.54 -5.86
C LEU A 293 -31.66 -19.50 -5.31
N ARG A 294 -32.67 -19.57 -6.17
CA ARG A 294 -34.09 -19.63 -5.76
C ARG A 294 -34.47 -20.83 -4.86
N LYS A 295 -33.65 -21.87 -4.84
CA LYS A 295 -33.93 -23.11 -4.11
C LYS A 295 -33.59 -23.05 -2.62
N TYR A 296 -32.78 -22.05 -2.22
CA TYR A 296 -32.26 -21.97 -0.86
C TYR A 296 -33.04 -20.93 -0.05
N ALA A 297 -33.24 -21.23 1.24
CA ALA A 297 -33.74 -20.27 2.21
C ALA A 297 -32.70 -19.16 2.50
N PRO A 298 -33.08 -17.95 2.92
CA PRO A 298 -32.18 -16.85 3.20
C PRO A 298 -31.04 -17.19 4.15
N GLU A 299 -31.30 -18.01 5.16
CA GLU A 299 -30.32 -18.49 6.14
C GLU A 299 -29.31 -19.50 5.59
N GLU A 300 -29.63 -20.16 4.48
CA GLU A 300 -28.77 -21.13 3.81
C GLU A 300 -27.82 -20.51 2.78
N VAL A 301 -27.96 -19.21 2.52
CA VAL A 301 -27.17 -18.49 1.51
C VAL A 301 -26.24 -17.49 2.16
N ALA A 302 -25.01 -17.44 1.66
CA ALA A 302 -24.03 -16.45 2.09
C ALA A 302 -23.32 -15.77 0.90
N PHE A 303 -22.79 -14.59 1.16
CA PHE A 303 -22.11 -13.74 0.20
C PHE A 303 -20.73 -13.33 0.72
N ILE A 304 -19.74 -13.34 -0.15
CA ILE A 304 -18.42 -12.79 0.14
C ILE A 304 -18.12 -11.71 -0.90
N ALA A 305 -18.15 -10.46 -0.46
CA ALA A 305 -17.78 -9.27 -1.22
C ALA A 305 -16.25 -9.05 -1.18
N SER A 306 -15.74 -8.00 -1.82
CA SER A 306 -14.29 -7.84 -1.95
C SER A 306 -13.81 -6.40 -1.84
N ALA A 307 -12.68 -6.24 -1.17
CA ALA A 307 -11.89 -5.00 -1.23
C ALA A 307 -11.20 -4.77 -2.59
N LYS A 308 -11.31 -5.67 -3.56
CA LYS A 308 -10.84 -5.50 -4.93
C LYS A 308 -11.87 -4.88 -5.85
N CYS A 309 -13.14 -4.97 -5.45
CA CYS A 309 -14.26 -4.36 -6.14
C CYS A 309 -14.39 -2.88 -5.81
N THR A 310 -15.05 -2.13 -6.69
CA THR A 310 -15.34 -0.70 -6.47
C THR A 310 -16.36 -0.50 -5.35
N ASN A 311 -16.55 0.73 -4.92
CA ASN A 311 -17.60 1.08 -3.94
C ASN A 311 -18.97 0.68 -4.46
N GLU A 312 -19.23 0.98 -5.73
CA GLU A 312 -20.48 0.71 -6.41
C GLU A 312 -20.76 -0.80 -6.49
N GLU A 313 -19.74 -1.60 -6.76
CA GLU A 313 -19.86 -3.06 -6.83
C GLU A 313 -20.15 -3.66 -5.46
N ASN A 314 -19.47 -3.22 -4.41
CA ASN A 314 -19.75 -3.63 -3.05
C ASN A 314 -21.15 -3.20 -2.59
N TYR A 315 -21.60 -1.99 -2.98
CA TYR A 315 -22.95 -1.53 -2.70
C TYR A 315 -24.01 -2.41 -3.35
N VAL A 316 -23.89 -2.70 -4.63
CA VAL A 316 -24.83 -3.55 -5.36
C VAL A 316 -24.85 -4.96 -4.80
N MET A 317 -23.69 -5.51 -4.41
CA MET A 317 -23.58 -6.86 -3.85
C MET A 317 -24.32 -6.97 -2.51
N GLN A 318 -24.16 -6.02 -1.59
CA GLN A 318 -24.87 -6.05 -0.31
C GLN A 318 -26.38 -5.75 -0.47
N LYS A 319 -26.75 -4.87 -1.42
CA LYS A 319 -28.15 -4.64 -1.77
C LYS A 319 -28.80 -5.93 -2.31
N PHE A 320 -28.09 -6.66 -3.17
CA PHE A 320 -28.54 -7.94 -3.71
C PHE A 320 -28.74 -8.99 -2.61
N ALA A 321 -27.76 -9.17 -1.72
CA ALA A 321 -27.87 -10.10 -0.61
C ALA A 321 -29.10 -9.82 0.27
N ARG A 322 -29.30 -8.56 0.64
CA ARG A 322 -30.35 -8.16 1.59
C ARG A 322 -31.73 -7.99 0.97
N ALA A 323 -31.82 -7.25 -0.13
CA ALA A 323 -33.10 -6.91 -0.73
C ALA A 323 -33.64 -8.04 -1.61
N VAL A 324 -32.79 -8.90 -2.18
CA VAL A 324 -33.22 -9.95 -3.10
C VAL A 324 -33.24 -11.31 -2.43
N LEU A 325 -32.18 -11.69 -1.73
CA LEU A 325 -32.06 -13.01 -1.09
C LEU A 325 -32.47 -12.98 0.40
N GLY A 326 -32.75 -11.80 0.98
CA GLY A 326 -33.26 -11.64 2.33
C GLY A 326 -32.27 -12.04 3.44
N THR A 327 -30.96 -11.97 3.17
CA THR A 327 -29.94 -12.38 4.15
C THR A 327 -28.96 -11.26 4.48
N ASN A 328 -28.52 -11.22 5.75
CA ASN A 328 -27.36 -10.43 6.21
C ASN A 328 -26.05 -11.24 6.25
N ASN A 329 -26.06 -12.49 5.77
CA ASN A 329 -24.85 -13.32 5.66
C ASN A 329 -23.96 -12.80 4.53
N ILE A 330 -23.43 -11.59 4.69
CA ILE A 330 -22.49 -10.95 3.78
C ILE A 330 -21.34 -10.35 4.56
N ASP A 331 -20.12 -10.68 4.17
CA ASP A 331 -18.90 -10.14 4.75
C ASP A 331 -17.80 -10.06 3.67
N HIS A 332 -16.61 -9.58 4.00
CA HIS A 332 -15.49 -9.51 3.08
C HIS A 332 -14.14 -9.58 3.83
N CYS A 333 -13.03 -9.50 3.10
CA CYS A 333 -11.68 -9.62 3.66
C CYS A 333 -11.32 -8.65 4.81
N ALA A 334 -12.11 -7.60 5.09
CA ALA A 334 -11.91 -6.79 6.29
C ALA A 334 -11.95 -7.62 7.57
N ARG A 335 -12.68 -8.74 7.54
CA ARG A 335 -12.75 -9.69 8.65
C ARG A 335 -11.38 -10.25 9.02
N LEU A 336 -10.55 -10.54 8.03
CA LEU A 336 -9.18 -11.04 8.21
C LEU A 336 -8.14 -9.92 8.35
N CYS A 337 -8.56 -8.65 8.34
CA CYS A 337 -7.66 -7.51 8.21
C CYS A 337 -7.83 -6.50 9.35
N HIS A 338 -8.85 -5.67 9.29
CA HIS A 338 -9.07 -4.53 10.17
C HIS A 338 -10.44 -4.52 10.88
N ALA A 339 -11.11 -5.67 11.00
CA ALA A 339 -12.33 -5.76 11.80
C ALA A 339 -12.12 -5.30 13.26
N PRO A 340 -10.98 -5.62 13.94
CA PRO A 340 -10.65 -5.05 15.25
C PRO A 340 -10.55 -3.53 15.26
N THR A 341 -10.03 -2.93 14.18
CA THR A 341 -9.96 -1.47 14.05
C THR A 341 -11.34 -0.85 14.07
N VAL A 342 -12.26 -1.40 13.29
CA VAL A 342 -13.66 -0.90 13.29
C VAL A 342 -14.28 -1.08 14.68
N ALA A 343 -14.18 -2.28 15.26
CA ALA A 343 -14.75 -2.58 16.57
C ALA A 343 -14.15 -1.72 17.69
N GLY A 344 -12.82 -1.61 17.76
CA GLY A 344 -12.13 -0.90 18.84
C GLY A 344 -12.26 0.62 18.73
N LEU A 345 -11.99 1.20 17.54
CA LEU A 345 -12.07 2.65 17.39
C LEU A 345 -13.51 3.18 17.47
N VAL A 346 -14.53 2.41 17.03
CA VAL A 346 -15.93 2.78 17.23
C VAL A 346 -16.25 2.86 18.72
N GLN A 347 -15.76 1.94 19.54
CA GLN A 347 -15.95 1.97 21.00
C GLN A 347 -15.25 3.18 21.65
N SER A 348 -14.06 3.54 21.21
CA SER A 348 -13.30 4.65 21.78
C SER A 348 -13.67 6.01 21.19
N PHE A 349 -13.82 6.11 19.86
CA PHE A 349 -13.96 7.38 19.14
C PHE A 349 -15.33 7.58 18.48
N GLY A 350 -16.07 6.49 18.21
CA GLY A 350 -17.31 6.49 17.43
C GLY A 350 -17.11 6.34 15.92
N SER A 351 -15.86 6.20 15.44
CA SER A 351 -15.53 5.94 14.04
C SER A 351 -14.36 4.98 13.94
N GLY A 352 -14.44 3.99 13.06
CA GLY A 352 -13.43 2.94 12.88
C GLY A 352 -12.42 3.21 11.77
N ALA A 353 -12.18 4.47 11.41
CA ALA A 353 -11.32 4.84 10.29
C ALA A 353 -10.06 5.59 10.73
N MET A 354 -9.08 5.68 9.82
CA MET A 354 -7.88 6.51 9.97
C MET A 354 -8.27 7.96 10.29
N THR A 355 -7.65 8.55 11.30
CA THR A 355 -8.08 9.85 11.80
C THR A 355 -7.54 11.04 11.01
N ASN A 356 -6.38 10.88 10.37
CA ASN A 356 -5.65 11.94 9.68
C ASN A 356 -5.34 11.61 8.22
N SER A 357 -4.58 12.46 7.54
CA SER A 357 -4.26 12.31 6.12
C SER A 357 -2.81 11.86 5.91
N ILE A 358 -2.55 11.08 4.84
CA ILE A 358 -1.20 10.66 4.44
C ILE A 358 -0.29 11.86 4.19
N GLY A 359 -0.84 12.94 3.65
CA GLY A 359 -0.08 14.15 3.32
C GLY A 359 0.54 14.89 4.51
N GLU A 360 0.14 14.54 5.75
CA GLU A 360 0.66 15.17 6.97
C GLU A 360 1.91 14.49 7.55
N ILE A 361 2.24 13.29 7.05
CA ILE A 361 3.31 12.44 7.61
C ILE A 361 4.66 13.16 7.62
N GLU A 362 4.97 13.90 6.54
CA GLU A 362 6.27 14.56 6.35
C GLU A 362 6.53 15.68 7.37
N ASP A 363 5.46 16.22 7.97
CA ASP A 363 5.50 17.31 8.94
C ASP A 363 5.39 16.82 10.41
N ALA A 364 5.29 15.51 10.63
CA ALA A 364 5.20 14.94 11.97
C ALA A 364 6.52 15.13 12.74
N ALA A 365 6.43 15.46 14.04
CA ALA A 365 7.59 15.54 14.92
C ALA A 365 8.01 14.19 15.50
N CYS A 366 7.05 13.27 15.61
CA CYS A 366 7.30 11.90 16.06
C CYS A 366 6.39 10.92 15.30
N ILE A 367 6.88 9.75 15.02
CA ILE A 367 6.14 8.65 14.40
C ILE A 367 6.30 7.40 15.25
N PHE A 368 5.17 6.83 15.68
CA PHE A 368 5.15 5.54 16.35
C PHE A 368 4.54 4.48 15.43
N ALA A 369 5.37 3.58 14.93
CA ALA A 369 4.98 2.47 14.06
C ALA A 369 4.90 1.18 14.88
N VAL A 370 3.69 0.67 15.14
CA VAL A 370 3.44 -0.51 15.94
C VAL A 370 2.75 -1.61 15.11
N GLY A 371 3.30 -2.83 15.12
CA GLY A 371 2.72 -3.95 14.39
C GLY A 371 2.55 -3.72 12.88
N THR A 372 3.40 -2.88 12.27
CA THR A 372 3.37 -2.58 10.84
C THR A 372 4.76 -2.67 10.20
N ASN A 373 4.83 -3.09 8.94
CA ASN A 373 6.01 -3.03 8.09
C ASN A 373 5.69 -2.19 6.86
N THR A 374 5.75 -0.87 7.03
CA THR A 374 5.36 0.10 5.99
C THR A 374 6.19 -0.01 4.72
N THR A 375 7.49 -0.27 4.83
CA THR A 375 8.41 -0.41 3.68
C THR A 375 8.04 -1.58 2.76
N VAL A 376 7.37 -2.59 3.27
CA VAL A 376 6.91 -3.77 2.52
C VAL A 376 5.45 -3.64 2.09
N SER A 377 4.57 -3.29 3.04
CA SER A 377 3.11 -3.31 2.84
C SER A 377 2.55 -2.02 2.26
N HIS A 378 3.15 -0.86 2.59
CA HIS A 378 2.71 0.47 2.16
C HIS A 378 3.93 1.34 1.78
N PRO A 379 4.71 0.96 0.75
CA PRO A 379 6.02 1.57 0.49
C PRO A 379 5.98 3.09 0.29
N VAL A 380 4.91 3.62 -0.30
CA VAL A 380 4.78 5.08 -0.52
C VAL A 380 4.58 5.82 0.80
N ILE A 381 3.83 5.26 1.77
CA ILE A 381 3.76 5.82 3.14
C ILE A 381 5.14 5.77 3.80
N ALA A 382 5.90 4.70 3.57
CA ALA A 382 7.26 4.60 4.09
C ALA A 382 8.19 5.70 3.54
N LEU A 383 8.00 6.15 2.29
CA LEU A 383 8.73 7.30 1.75
C LEU A 383 8.40 8.59 2.50
N GLY A 384 7.12 8.82 2.83
CA GLY A 384 6.69 9.94 3.69
C GLY A 384 7.34 9.88 5.08
N ILE A 385 7.41 8.70 5.70
CA ILE A 385 8.10 8.49 6.99
C ILE A 385 9.60 8.80 6.86
N LYS A 386 10.27 8.28 5.82
CA LYS A 386 11.70 8.59 5.55
C LYS A 386 11.93 10.09 5.37
N LYS A 387 10.99 10.78 4.71
CA LYS A 387 11.05 12.24 4.54
C LYS A 387 10.86 12.98 5.86
N ALA A 388 9.92 12.55 6.70
CA ALA A 388 9.76 13.09 8.06
C ALA A 388 11.04 12.96 8.88
N VAL A 389 11.73 11.81 8.82
CA VAL A 389 13.03 11.58 9.47
C VAL A 389 14.08 12.58 8.96
N GLN A 390 14.17 12.80 7.65
CA GLN A 390 15.07 13.81 7.07
C GLN A 390 14.74 15.22 7.58
N ASN A 391 13.46 15.50 7.85
CA ASN A 391 12.98 16.76 8.43
C ASN A 391 13.17 16.83 9.97
N GLY A 392 13.75 15.80 10.61
CA GLY A 392 14.05 15.77 12.04
C GLY A 392 13.02 15.05 12.91
N ALA A 393 12.04 14.34 12.33
CA ALA A 393 11.09 13.54 13.08
C ALA A 393 11.80 12.39 13.82
N ARG A 394 11.30 12.11 15.04
CA ARG A 394 11.74 10.96 15.85
C ARG A 394 10.88 9.75 15.51
N VAL A 395 11.46 8.56 15.57
CA VAL A 395 10.76 7.31 15.21
C VAL A 395 10.84 6.29 16.34
N ILE A 396 9.67 5.79 16.73
CA ILE A 396 9.52 4.64 17.62
C ILE A 396 9.00 3.47 16.78
N VAL A 397 9.62 2.32 16.89
CA VAL A 397 9.15 1.09 16.23
C VAL A 397 8.87 0.02 17.28
N ALA A 398 7.66 -0.52 17.29
CA ALA A 398 7.32 -1.71 18.07
C ALA A 398 7.02 -2.87 17.10
N ASN A 399 7.95 -3.79 16.97
CA ASN A 399 7.85 -4.91 16.05
C ASN A 399 8.76 -6.06 16.50
N PRO A 400 8.29 -7.33 16.52
CA PRO A 400 9.13 -8.49 16.83
C PRO A 400 10.21 -8.72 15.76
N ARG A 401 9.91 -8.37 14.51
CA ARG A 401 10.85 -8.47 13.39
C ARG A 401 11.65 -7.19 13.23
N GLU A 402 12.95 -7.32 12.97
CA GLU A 402 13.78 -6.22 12.49
C GLU A 402 13.35 -5.85 11.08
N ILE A 403 12.52 -4.81 11.00
CA ILE A 403 12.05 -4.26 9.72
C ILE A 403 12.97 -3.12 9.28
N TYR A 404 12.95 -2.77 8.00
CA TYR A 404 13.81 -1.71 7.47
C TYR A 404 13.68 -0.38 8.23
N LEU A 405 12.49 -0.08 8.72
CA LEU A 405 12.23 1.14 9.50
C LEU A 405 13.01 1.18 10.83
N CYS A 406 13.43 0.03 11.37
CA CYS A 406 14.26 -0.02 12.58
C CYS A 406 15.61 0.69 12.42
N ARG A 407 16.10 0.83 11.18
CA ARG A 407 17.34 1.58 10.88
C ARG A 407 17.24 3.08 11.14
N PHE A 408 16.03 3.61 11.18
CA PHE A 408 15.72 5.01 11.44
C PHE A 408 15.12 5.22 12.83
N ALA A 409 14.90 4.15 13.58
CA ALA A 409 14.25 4.22 14.88
C ALA A 409 15.19 4.76 15.96
N ASP A 410 14.71 5.77 16.68
CA ASP A 410 15.33 6.24 17.91
C ASP A 410 15.16 5.19 19.02
N VAL A 411 13.98 4.53 19.03
CA VAL A 411 13.68 3.46 19.99
C VAL A 411 13.03 2.30 19.24
N TRP A 412 13.66 1.12 19.27
CA TRP A 412 13.06 -0.13 18.80
C TRP A 412 12.69 -1.01 19.98
N LEU A 413 11.38 -1.26 20.08
CA LEU A 413 10.74 -2.14 21.06
C LEU A 413 10.52 -3.50 20.40
N ARG A 414 11.47 -4.44 20.58
CA ARG A 414 11.43 -5.79 20.00
C ARG A 414 10.61 -6.70 20.91
N LEU A 415 9.28 -6.56 20.85
CA LEU A 415 8.37 -7.33 21.71
C LEU A 415 8.19 -8.77 21.22
N ARG A 416 7.78 -9.66 22.13
CA ARG A 416 7.27 -10.99 21.75
C ARG A 416 5.93 -10.86 21.05
N PRO A 417 5.65 -11.69 20.00
CA PRO A 417 4.33 -11.68 19.34
C PRO A 417 3.18 -11.86 20.35
N GLY A 418 2.10 -11.06 20.19
CA GLY A 418 0.91 -11.13 21.04
C GLY A 418 1.01 -10.45 22.40
N THR A 419 2.02 -9.60 22.63
CA THR A 419 2.20 -8.88 23.90
C THR A 419 1.95 -7.37 23.80
N ASP A 420 1.23 -6.95 22.77
CA ASP A 420 1.05 -5.54 22.41
C ASP A 420 0.26 -4.76 23.48
N VAL A 421 -0.83 -5.35 24.03
CA VAL A 421 -1.59 -4.72 25.14
C VAL A 421 -0.67 -4.45 26.33
N ALA A 422 0.16 -5.41 26.73
CA ALA A 422 1.06 -5.24 27.85
C ALA A 422 2.06 -4.10 27.61
N LEU A 423 2.64 -4.04 26.41
CA LEU A 423 3.58 -2.98 26.02
C LEU A 423 2.91 -1.60 26.06
N LEU A 424 1.77 -1.43 25.37
CA LEU A 424 1.10 -0.15 25.21
C LEU A 424 0.53 0.35 26.58
N MET A 425 -0.01 -0.55 27.40
CA MET A 425 -0.51 -0.19 28.72
C MET A 425 0.65 0.10 29.70
N GLY A 426 1.78 -0.58 29.55
CA GLY A 426 3.02 -0.25 30.25
C GLY A 426 3.53 1.17 29.91
N MET A 427 3.49 1.55 28.63
CA MET A 427 3.79 2.93 28.21
C MET A 427 2.78 3.93 28.79
N ALA A 428 1.47 3.62 28.76
CA ALA A 428 0.44 4.46 29.35
C ALA A 428 0.66 4.66 30.86
N ARG A 429 1.07 3.61 31.57
CA ARG A 429 1.42 3.70 33.00
C ARG A 429 2.57 4.68 33.23
N VAL A 430 3.67 4.59 32.47
CA VAL A 430 4.79 5.52 32.56
C VAL A 430 4.34 6.97 32.32
N ILE A 431 3.50 7.21 31.29
CA ILE A 431 3.00 8.53 30.96
C ILE A 431 2.21 9.14 32.13
N ILE A 432 1.40 8.34 32.83
CA ILE A 432 0.64 8.79 33.99
C ILE A 432 1.55 9.02 35.19
N ASP A 433 2.42 8.07 35.51
CA ASP A 433 3.30 8.14 36.69
C ASP A 433 4.27 9.33 36.60
N GLU A 434 4.68 9.73 35.40
CA GLU A 434 5.57 10.87 35.16
C GLU A 434 4.82 12.19 34.87
N GLY A 435 3.48 12.19 34.90
CA GLY A 435 2.67 13.39 34.66
C GLY A 435 2.75 13.95 33.25
N LEU A 436 3.05 13.10 32.25
CA LEU A 436 3.21 13.48 30.84
C LEU A 436 1.89 13.49 30.04
N LEU A 437 0.76 13.19 30.69
CA LEU A 437 -0.56 13.16 30.09
C LEU A 437 -1.05 14.58 29.71
N ASP A 438 -2.04 14.67 28.80
CA ASP A 438 -2.73 15.91 28.47
C ASP A 438 -4.02 16.03 29.29
N SER A 439 -3.90 16.54 30.55
CA SER A 439 -5.03 16.64 31.46
C SER A 439 -6.17 17.49 30.90
N SER A 440 -5.86 18.59 30.22
CA SER A 440 -6.87 19.47 29.63
C SER A 440 -7.68 18.77 28.54
N PHE A 441 -7.01 18.02 27.67
CA PHE A 441 -7.67 17.24 26.63
C PHE A 441 -8.57 16.15 27.26
N ILE A 442 -8.07 15.46 28.29
CA ILE A 442 -8.80 14.38 28.96
C ILE A 442 -10.08 14.93 29.61
N GLU A 443 -10.01 16.00 30.39
CA GLU A 443 -11.14 16.60 31.06
C GLU A 443 -12.22 17.11 30.09
N GLN A 444 -11.80 17.79 29.03
CA GLN A 444 -12.72 18.41 28.08
C GLN A 444 -13.33 17.38 27.11
N ARG A 445 -12.55 16.41 26.67
CA ARG A 445 -12.90 15.59 25.50
C ARG A 445 -13.07 14.10 25.78
N CYS A 446 -12.71 13.60 26.96
CA CYS A 446 -12.75 12.19 27.26
C CYS A 446 -13.66 11.85 28.43
N GLN A 447 -13.95 10.57 28.60
CA GLN A 447 -14.70 9.99 29.73
C GLN A 447 -14.07 8.67 30.19
N ASP A 448 -14.44 8.20 31.39
CA ASP A 448 -14.01 6.92 31.98
C ASP A 448 -12.49 6.86 32.27
N PHE A 449 -11.82 8.03 32.42
CA PHE A 449 -10.38 8.10 32.66
C PHE A 449 -9.95 7.48 34.02
N ASP A 450 -10.68 7.74 35.11
CA ASP A 450 -10.30 7.23 36.43
C ASP A 450 -10.32 5.69 36.47
N VAL A 451 -11.36 5.06 35.90
CA VAL A 451 -11.46 3.59 35.80
C VAL A 451 -10.30 3.01 34.95
N PHE A 452 -9.96 3.69 33.87
CA PHE A 452 -8.81 3.31 33.03
C PHE A 452 -7.51 3.42 33.82
N LYS A 453 -7.27 4.55 34.51
CA LYS A 453 -6.08 4.80 35.33
C LYS A 453 -5.90 3.72 36.38
N ASP A 454 -6.96 3.37 37.11
CA ASP A 454 -6.93 2.33 38.13
C ASP A 454 -6.56 0.96 37.56
N SER A 455 -7.05 0.66 36.35
CA SER A 455 -6.75 -0.59 35.64
C SER A 455 -5.27 -0.79 35.33
N LEU A 456 -4.51 0.32 35.22
CA LEU A 456 -3.07 0.28 34.92
C LEU A 456 -2.22 -0.23 36.08
N SER A 457 -2.76 -0.40 37.27
CA SER A 457 -2.03 -0.95 38.44
C SER A 457 -1.39 -2.32 38.17
N GLN A 458 -2.00 -3.13 37.28
CA GLN A 458 -1.48 -4.45 36.89
C GLN A 458 -0.29 -4.39 35.89
N PHE A 459 -0.02 -3.25 35.27
CA PHE A 459 1.04 -3.07 34.26
C PHE A 459 2.30 -2.42 34.87
N GLY A 460 2.83 -3.01 35.89
CA GLY A 460 4.14 -2.61 36.45
C GLY A 460 5.27 -2.85 35.44
N LEU A 461 6.25 -1.97 35.38
CA LEU A 461 7.32 -2.00 34.36
C LEU A 461 8.09 -3.33 34.33
N ASP A 462 8.38 -3.93 35.49
CA ASP A 462 9.12 -5.20 35.56
C ASP A 462 8.27 -6.35 34.98
N SER A 463 6.98 -6.39 35.33
CA SER A 463 6.05 -7.38 34.80
C SER A 463 5.88 -7.22 33.29
N VAL A 464 5.70 -5.96 32.80
CA VAL A 464 5.60 -5.66 31.37
C VAL A 464 6.89 -6.07 30.64
N SER A 465 8.05 -5.76 31.19
CA SER A 465 9.34 -6.16 30.61
C SER A 465 9.47 -7.67 30.52
N GLN A 466 9.06 -8.39 31.57
CA GLN A 466 9.08 -9.85 31.57
C GLN A 466 8.15 -10.46 30.53
N VAL A 467 6.92 -9.95 30.43
CA VAL A 467 5.91 -10.43 29.46
C VAL A 467 6.35 -10.13 28.03
N THR A 468 6.75 -8.88 27.75
CA THR A 468 7.05 -8.41 26.39
C THR A 468 8.44 -8.81 25.90
N GLY A 469 9.38 -9.07 26.82
CA GLY A 469 10.80 -9.21 26.50
C GLY A 469 11.50 -7.88 26.18
N VAL A 470 10.81 -6.75 26.31
CA VAL A 470 11.37 -5.42 26.06
C VAL A 470 11.96 -4.85 27.36
N PRO A 471 13.23 -4.41 27.38
CA PRO A 471 13.82 -3.82 28.59
C PRO A 471 13.01 -2.60 29.07
N SER A 472 12.75 -2.53 30.39
CA SER A 472 12.00 -1.44 31.04
C SER A 472 12.50 -0.04 30.64
N LYS A 473 13.83 0.15 30.52
CA LYS A 473 14.43 1.40 30.07
C LYS A 473 13.92 1.84 28.69
N LYS A 474 13.81 0.92 27.73
CA LYS A 474 13.30 1.22 26.40
C LYS A 474 11.81 1.56 26.39
N ILE A 475 11.02 0.91 27.26
CA ILE A 475 9.59 1.21 27.41
C ILE A 475 9.42 2.65 27.92
N VAL A 476 10.20 3.04 28.94
CA VAL A 476 10.21 4.40 29.49
C VAL A 476 10.65 5.44 28.45
N GLU A 477 11.71 5.16 27.71
CA GLU A 477 12.21 6.04 26.66
C GLU A 477 11.18 6.25 25.55
N ALA A 478 10.53 5.19 25.09
CA ALA A 478 9.45 5.26 24.09
C ALA A 478 8.24 6.03 24.60
N ALA A 479 7.81 5.78 25.85
CA ALA A 479 6.68 6.49 26.46
C ALA A 479 6.94 8.00 26.58
N ARG A 480 8.12 8.39 27.04
CA ARG A 480 8.55 9.80 27.12
C ARG A 480 8.60 10.44 25.73
N LEU A 481 9.22 9.75 24.76
CA LEU A 481 9.33 10.25 23.38
C LEU A 481 7.95 10.47 22.75
N TYR A 482 7.04 9.50 22.88
CA TYR A 482 5.68 9.58 22.38
C TYR A 482 4.88 10.74 23.03
N ALA A 483 5.01 10.91 24.33
CA ALA A 483 4.21 11.89 25.09
C ALA A 483 4.73 13.32 25.00
N THR A 484 6.03 13.56 24.75
CA THR A 484 6.65 14.89 24.84
C THR A 484 6.82 15.59 23.50
N LYS A 485 6.79 14.87 22.37
CA LYS A 485 6.89 15.44 21.03
C LYS A 485 5.51 15.89 20.50
N LYS A 486 4.88 16.81 21.23
CA LYS A 486 3.56 17.39 20.89
C LYS A 486 3.73 18.67 20.08
N PRO A 487 2.75 19.01 19.23
CA PRO A 487 1.46 18.31 18.99
C PRO A 487 1.48 17.34 17.82
N ALA A 488 2.62 16.85 17.39
CA ALA A 488 2.78 16.21 16.10
C ALA A 488 3.28 14.75 16.22
N THR A 489 2.57 13.90 16.99
CA THR A 489 2.87 12.47 17.09
C THR A 489 1.79 11.63 16.42
N ILE A 490 2.17 10.92 15.34
CA ILE A 490 1.33 10.00 14.58
C ILE A 490 1.58 8.56 15.04
N LEU A 491 0.49 7.82 15.27
CA LEU A 491 0.56 6.39 15.59
C LEU A 491 0.05 5.57 14.40
N PHE A 492 0.95 4.84 13.73
CA PHE A 492 0.62 3.91 12.66
C PHE A 492 0.55 2.48 13.17
N TYR A 493 -0.47 1.74 12.73
CA TYR A 493 -0.54 0.29 12.97
C TYR A 493 -1.15 -0.47 11.78
N ALA A 494 -0.93 -1.79 11.76
CA ALA A 494 -1.51 -2.68 10.76
C ALA A 494 -1.81 -4.05 11.37
N MET A 495 -1.71 -5.12 10.59
CA MET A 495 -2.11 -6.49 10.93
C MET A 495 -1.34 -7.08 12.12
N GLY A 496 -0.16 -6.56 12.47
CA GLY A 496 0.54 -6.97 13.70
C GLY A 496 -0.18 -6.57 14.99
N ILE A 497 -1.09 -5.59 14.92
CA ILE A 497 -2.00 -5.22 16.01
C ILE A 497 -3.33 -5.98 15.91
N THR A 498 -3.86 -6.16 14.69
CA THR A 498 -5.24 -6.61 14.51
C THR A 498 -5.40 -8.13 14.46
N GLN A 499 -4.44 -8.87 13.88
CA GLN A 499 -4.57 -10.32 13.63
C GLN A 499 -4.18 -11.18 14.84
N HIS A 500 -4.82 -10.94 15.97
CA HIS A 500 -4.67 -11.65 17.23
C HIS A 500 -6.03 -12.03 17.81
N SER A 501 -6.07 -13.06 18.64
CA SER A 501 -7.28 -13.45 19.40
C SER A 501 -7.77 -12.35 20.34
N HIS A 502 -6.97 -11.33 20.60
CA HIS A 502 -7.30 -10.10 21.32
C HIS A 502 -6.97 -8.84 20.49
N GLY A 503 -7.18 -8.90 19.17
CA GLY A 503 -6.92 -7.79 18.25
C GLY A 503 -7.73 -6.54 18.55
N THR A 504 -8.94 -6.68 19.04
CA THR A 504 -9.79 -5.55 19.47
C THR A 504 -9.17 -4.83 20.66
N ASP A 505 -8.66 -5.56 21.66
CA ASP A 505 -8.00 -4.97 22.83
C ASP A 505 -6.70 -4.25 22.45
N ASN A 506 -5.93 -4.79 21.50
CA ASN A 506 -4.75 -4.12 20.96
C ASN A 506 -5.11 -2.76 20.34
N VAL A 507 -6.21 -2.67 19.58
CA VAL A 507 -6.69 -1.41 18.99
C VAL A 507 -7.16 -0.43 20.07
N LEU A 508 -7.89 -0.91 21.07
CA LEU A 508 -8.32 -0.10 22.22
C LEU A 508 -7.11 0.47 22.98
N ALA A 509 -6.03 -0.32 23.10
CA ALA A 509 -4.78 0.14 23.71
C ALA A 509 -4.14 1.29 22.92
N THR A 510 -4.16 1.24 21.59
CA THR A 510 -3.65 2.37 20.77
C THR A 510 -4.50 3.63 20.93
N ALA A 511 -5.84 3.46 20.98
CA ALA A 511 -6.76 4.57 21.19
C ALA A 511 -6.59 5.21 22.57
N ASN A 512 -6.46 4.41 23.64
CA ASN A 512 -6.18 4.89 24.99
C ASN A 512 -4.89 5.72 25.03
N LEU A 513 -3.81 5.23 24.40
CA LEU A 513 -2.52 5.91 24.40
C LEU A 513 -2.60 7.28 23.69
N ALA A 514 -3.32 7.37 22.57
CA ALA A 514 -3.51 8.61 21.84
C ALA A 514 -4.38 9.62 22.60
N MET A 515 -5.46 9.19 23.24
CA MET A 515 -6.30 10.05 24.09
C MET A 515 -5.54 10.56 25.30
N LEU A 516 -4.73 9.71 25.93
CA LEU A 516 -3.93 10.05 27.10
C LEU A 516 -2.99 11.23 26.86
N THR A 517 -2.47 11.36 25.65
CA THR A 517 -1.51 12.39 25.27
C THR A 517 -2.10 13.49 24.40
N GLY A 518 -3.41 13.44 24.09
CA GLY A 518 -4.07 14.41 23.21
C GLY A 518 -3.58 14.36 21.75
N ASN A 519 -2.97 13.24 21.32
CA ASN A 519 -2.48 13.01 19.96
C ASN A 519 -3.60 12.49 19.03
N VAL A 520 -4.74 13.16 19.00
CA VAL A 520 -5.88 12.87 18.12
C VAL A 520 -6.68 14.13 17.84
N GLY A 521 -7.22 14.26 16.62
CA GLY A 521 -8.05 15.39 16.21
C GLY A 521 -7.28 16.68 15.94
N LYS A 522 -5.98 16.60 15.69
CA LYS A 522 -5.10 17.72 15.34
C LYS A 522 -4.24 17.32 14.14
N ARG A 523 -3.70 18.31 13.43
CA ARG A 523 -2.75 18.06 12.32
C ARG A 523 -1.50 17.33 12.82
N CYS A 524 -0.98 16.43 12.01
CA CYS A 524 0.22 15.62 12.30
C CYS A 524 0.12 14.79 13.59
N THR A 525 -1.10 14.43 14.00
CA THR A 525 -1.36 13.48 15.08
C THR A 525 -2.19 12.33 14.52
N GLY A 526 -2.69 11.46 15.36
CA GLY A 526 -3.71 10.49 14.96
C GLY A 526 -3.43 9.06 15.39
N VAL A 527 -4.49 8.28 15.22
CA VAL A 527 -4.49 6.82 15.26
C VAL A 527 -4.81 6.35 13.86
N ASP A 528 -3.80 5.86 13.15
CA ASP A 528 -3.81 5.75 11.71
C ASP A 528 -3.61 4.30 11.25
N PRO A 529 -4.71 3.49 11.21
CA PRO A 529 -4.70 2.14 10.69
C PRO A 529 -4.37 2.12 9.19
N LEU A 530 -3.35 1.38 8.83
CA LEU A 530 -2.93 1.23 7.44
C LEU A 530 -3.67 0.06 6.77
N ARG A 531 -4.73 0.37 6.04
CA ARG A 531 -5.57 -0.63 5.34
C ARG A 531 -4.74 -1.41 4.32
N GLY A 532 -4.85 -2.75 4.34
CA GLY A 532 -4.01 -3.63 3.53
C GLY A 532 -4.35 -3.64 2.05
N GLN A 533 -5.63 -3.58 1.69
CA GLN A 533 -6.11 -3.62 0.31
C GLN A 533 -6.65 -2.26 -0.15
N ASN A 534 -6.69 -2.06 -1.47
CA ASN A 534 -7.00 -0.78 -2.12
C ASN A 534 -8.36 -0.18 -1.75
N ASN A 535 -9.39 -1.00 -1.61
CA ASN A 535 -10.76 -0.56 -1.31
C ASN A 535 -11.38 -1.25 -0.08
N VAL A 536 -10.57 -1.73 0.88
CA VAL A 536 -11.13 -2.35 2.09
C VAL A 536 -11.90 -1.33 2.95
N GLN A 537 -11.50 -0.05 2.92
CA GLN A 537 -12.25 1.02 3.56
C GLN A 537 -13.62 1.18 2.88
N GLY A 538 -13.63 1.30 1.55
CA GLY A 538 -14.85 1.50 0.78
C GLY A 538 -15.83 0.31 0.87
N ALA A 539 -15.35 -0.92 0.86
CA ALA A 539 -16.22 -2.09 1.05
C ALA A 539 -16.92 -2.06 2.41
N CYS A 540 -16.22 -1.63 3.48
CA CYS A 540 -16.83 -1.37 4.78
C CYS A 540 -17.85 -0.23 4.72
N ASP A 541 -17.48 0.89 4.08
CA ASP A 541 -18.32 2.08 3.94
C ASP A 541 -19.63 1.77 3.19
N MET A 542 -19.57 0.89 2.22
CA MET A 542 -20.72 0.44 1.42
C MET A 542 -21.57 -0.64 2.10
N GLY A 543 -21.25 -1.00 3.33
CA GLY A 543 -22.05 -1.96 4.11
C GLY A 543 -21.92 -3.43 3.68
N ALA A 544 -20.81 -3.81 3.05
CA ALA A 544 -20.50 -5.21 2.77
C ALA A 544 -20.02 -5.95 4.04
N LEU A 545 -20.75 -5.77 5.13
CA LEU A 545 -20.51 -6.29 6.48
C LEU A 545 -21.82 -6.85 7.04
N PRO A 546 -21.80 -7.87 7.90
CA PRO A 546 -23.03 -8.59 8.31
C PRO A 546 -23.97 -7.77 9.21
N ASN A 547 -23.49 -6.71 9.83
CA ASN A 547 -24.19 -5.99 10.90
C ASN A 547 -24.58 -4.54 10.56
N VAL A 548 -24.18 -4.03 9.37
CA VAL A 548 -24.43 -2.63 9.00
C VAL A 548 -24.82 -2.49 7.53
N TYR A 549 -25.65 -1.49 7.27
CA TYR A 549 -25.89 -0.91 5.94
C TYR A 549 -24.78 0.09 5.58
N PRO A 550 -24.78 0.64 4.34
CA PRO A 550 -23.85 1.70 3.93
C PRO A 550 -23.74 2.84 4.96
N GLY A 551 -22.51 3.32 5.20
CA GLY A 551 -22.24 4.35 6.21
C GLY A 551 -22.30 3.86 7.65
N TYR A 552 -22.07 2.58 7.89
CA TYR A 552 -22.06 1.93 9.22
C TYR A 552 -23.40 2.03 9.98
N GLN A 553 -24.50 2.16 9.26
CA GLN A 553 -25.85 2.23 9.80
C GLN A 553 -26.32 0.83 10.25
N SER A 554 -26.74 0.66 11.51
CA SER A 554 -27.04 -0.67 12.08
C SER A 554 -28.22 -1.36 11.39
N VAL A 555 -28.08 -2.64 11.05
CA VAL A 555 -29.19 -3.46 10.53
C VAL A 555 -30.26 -3.73 11.59
N ALA A 556 -29.91 -3.66 12.87
CA ALA A 556 -30.81 -3.87 13.99
C ALA A 556 -31.70 -2.65 14.31
N ASP A 557 -31.37 -1.46 13.79
CA ASP A 557 -32.12 -0.25 13.99
C ASP A 557 -33.36 -0.23 13.07
N PRO A 558 -34.61 -0.23 13.63
CA PRO A 558 -35.83 -0.26 12.83
C PRO A 558 -35.98 0.95 11.89
N ALA A 559 -35.57 2.16 12.31
CA ALA A 559 -35.72 3.37 11.50
C ALA A 559 -34.74 3.35 10.32
N ILE A 560 -33.53 2.87 10.55
CA ILE A 560 -32.55 2.67 9.49
C ILE A 560 -33.03 1.60 8.50
N ARG A 561 -33.58 0.50 8.98
CA ARG A 561 -34.13 -0.57 8.14
C ARG A 561 -35.26 -0.04 7.27
N GLU A 562 -36.23 0.66 7.83
CA GLU A 562 -37.34 1.28 7.09
C GLU A 562 -36.85 2.26 6.01
N LYS A 563 -35.82 3.04 6.29
CA LYS A 563 -35.18 3.92 5.31
C LYS A 563 -34.69 3.13 4.09
N PHE A 564 -33.97 2.02 4.29
CA PHE A 564 -33.45 1.19 3.21
C PHE A 564 -34.55 0.37 2.52
N GLU A 565 -35.55 -0.13 3.25
CA GLU A 565 -36.73 -0.81 2.69
C GLU A 565 -37.49 0.11 1.73
N THR A 566 -37.71 1.34 2.14
CA THR A 566 -38.35 2.36 1.31
C THR A 566 -37.56 2.68 0.06
N ALA A 567 -36.25 2.93 0.21
CA ALA A 567 -35.38 3.31 -0.90
C ALA A 567 -35.18 2.18 -1.92
N TRP A 568 -35.09 0.94 -1.47
CA TRP A 568 -34.90 -0.22 -2.34
C TRP A 568 -36.22 -0.84 -2.83
N GLY A 569 -37.39 -0.30 -2.41
CA GLY A 569 -38.68 -0.77 -2.84
C GLY A 569 -39.03 -2.15 -2.28
N CYS A 570 -38.49 -2.52 -1.10
CA CYS A 570 -38.69 -3.82 -0.46
C CYS A 570 -40.07 -3.96 0.21
N SER A 571 -40.84 -2.88 0.34
CA SER A 571 -42.15 -2.82 0.98
C SER A 571 -43.27 -3.32 0.07
N LEU A 572 -43.24 -4.58 -0.35
CA LEU A 572 -44.39 -5.20 -1.05
C LEU A 572 -45.32 -5.90 -0.01
N PRO A 573 -46.63 -5.72 -0.13
CA PRO A 573 -47.57 -6.39 0.76
C PRO A 573 -47.47 -7.92 0.66
N PRO A 574 -47.67 -8.65 1.77
CA PRO A 574 -47.58 -10.11 1.84
C PRO A 574 -48.41 -10.88 0.79
N THR A 575 -49.50 -10.27 0.32
CA THR A 575 -50.43 -10.83 -0.68
C THR A 575 -49.84 -11.05 -2.09
N LEU A 576 -48.67 -10.52 -2.41
CA LEU A 576 -48.00 -10.77 -3.68
C LEU A 576 -46.99 -11.94 -3.63
N LYS A 577 -46.60 -12.38 -2.44
CA LYS A 577 -45.72 -13.56 -2.28
C LYS A 577 -46.37 -14.83 -2.84
N ASP A 578 -47.65 -15.02 -2.55
CA ASP A 578 -48.39 -16.25 -2.87
C ASP A 578 -48.77 -16.38 -4.34
N LYS A 579 -48.86 -15.25 -5.06
CA LYS A 579 -49.36 -15.23 -6.44
C LYS A 579 -48.33 -15.56 -7.51
N PHE A 580 -47.02 -15.36 -7.22
CA PHE A 580 -45.94 -15.51 -8.21
C PHE A 580 -44.85 -16.49 -7.81
N GLY A 581 -44.98 -17.18 -6.66
CA GLY A 581 -43.94 -18.13 -6.21
C GLY A 581 -42.54 -17.51 -5.99
N ILE A 582 -42.49 -16.17 -5.80
CA ILE A 582 -41.22 -15.41 -5.64
C ILE A 582 -40.97 -15.27 -4.15
N ALA A 583 -39.86 -15.83 -3.67
CA ALA A 583 -39.41 -15.69 -2.28
C ALA A 583 -38.79 -14.31 -2.03
N TRP A 584 -39.55 -13.24 -2.22
CA TRP A 584 -39.11 -11.88 -1.88
C TRP A 584 -39.38 -11.62 -0.40
N SER A 585 -38.35 -11.24 0.34
CA SER A 585 -38.54 -10.76 1.70
C SER A 585 -39.40 -9.49 1.69
N CYS A 586 -40.51 -9.47 2.49
CA CYS A 586 -41.31 -8.28 2.65
C CYS A 586 -40.67 -7.25 3.58
N SER A 587 -39.57 -7.62 4.25
CA SER A 587 -38.74 -6.77 5.10
C SER A 587 -37.30 -7.21 5.03
N LEU A 588 -36.40 -6.25 5.19
CA LEU A 588 -34.96 -6.52 5.28
C LEU A 588 -34.67 -7.27 6.61
N PRO A 589 -33.67 -8.17 6.61
CA PRO A 589 -33.34 -8.92 7.85
C PRO A 589 -32.84 -7.96 8.93
N SER A 590 -33.37 -8.17 10.16
CA SER A 590 -33.16 -7.29 11.32
C SER A 590 -31.99 -7.71 12.23
N ALA A 591 -31.58 -8.97 12.17
CA ALA A 591 -30.45 -9.49 12.95
C ALA A 591 -29.15 -9.42 12.15
N PRO A 592 -27.99 -9.19 12.78
CA PRO A 592 -26.70 -9.39 12.13
C PRO A 592 -26.56 -10.78 11.53
N GLY A 593 -25.93 -10.86 10.35
CA GLY A 593 -25.58 -12.12 9.71
C GLY A 593 -24.27 -12.71 10.22
N LEU A 594 -23.84 -13.80 9.59
CA LEU A 594 -22.59 -14.48 9.85
C LEU A 594 -21.40 -13.69 9.27
N SER A 595 -20.32 -13.62 10.02
CA SER A 595 -19.03 -13.11 9.52
C SER A 595 -18.38 -14.12 8.58
N LEU A 596 -17.38 -13.68 7.81
CA LEU A 596 -16.68 -14.50 6.81
C LEU A 596 -16.21 -15.85 7.38
N VAL A 597 -15.53 -15.84 8.54
CA VAL A 597 -15.06 -17.08 9.19
C VAL A 597 -16.21 -17.96 9.74
N GLU A 598 -17.29 -17.34 10.22
CA GLU A 598 -18.49 -18.05 10.66
C GLU A 598 -19.24 -18.67 9.46
N ILE A 599 -19.24 -18.02 8.29
CA ILE A 599 -19.81 -18.55 7.05
C ILE A 599 -19.13 -19.89 6.68
N PHE A 600 -17.79 -19.97 6.73
CA PHE A 600 -17.08 -21.22 6.43
C PHE A 600 -17.34 -22.30 7.49
N GLY A 601 -17.40 -21.93 8.77
CA GLY A 601 -17.80 -22.85 9.83
C GLY A 601 -19.22 -23.42 9.59
N ALA A 602 -20.17 -22.57 9.23
CA ALA A 602 -21.55 -22.96 8.91
C ALA A 602 -21.64 -23.78 7.62
N ALA A 603 -20.83 -23.48 6.60
CA ALA A 603 -20.73 -24.28 5.38
C ALA A 603 -20.16 -25.69 5.67
N HIS A 604 -19.17 -25.78 6.54
CA HIS A 604 -18.64 -27.07 7.00
C HIS A 604 -19.69 -27.92 7.71
N ARG A 605 -20.58 -27.29 8.50
CA ARG A 605 -21.72 -27.95 9.15
C ARG A 605 -22.94 -28.14 8.23
N ARG A 606 -22.85 -27.69 6.94
CA ARG A 606 -23.95 -27.72 5.94
C ARG A 606 -25.15 -26.84 6.30
N GLU A 607 -24.98 -25.86 7.12
CA GLU A 607 -25.98 -24.83 7.45
C GLU A 607 -26.03 -23.80 6.31
N ILE A 608 -24.86 -23.32 5.84
CA ILE A 608 -24.74 -22.61 4.56
C ILE A 608 -24.56 -23.63 3.45
N LYS A 609 -25.45 -23.60 2.46
CA LYS A 609 -25.50 -24.52 1.33
C LYS A 609 -25.13 -23.85 0.01
N ALA A 610 -25.38 -22.53 -0.11
CA ALA A 610 -25.06 -21.75 -1.29
C ALA A 610 -24.16 -20.58 -0.95
N LEU A 611 -23.12 -20.37 -1.75
CA LEU A 611 -22.17 -19.28 -1.61
C LEU A 611 -22.06 -18.49 -2.92
N TYR A 612 -22.10 -17.16 -2.83
CA TYR A 612 -21.73 -16.25 -3.94
C TYR A 612 -20.52 -15.42 -3.52
N LEU A 613 -19.40 -15.62 -4.18
CA LEU A 613 -18.13 -14.99 -3.86
C LEU A 613 -17.66 -14.12 -5.01
N VAL A 614 -17.16 -12.91 -4.70
CA VAL A 614 -16.60 -11.96 -5.67
C VAL A 614 -15.19 -11.58 -5.26
N GLY A 615 -14.21 -11.82 -6.15
CA GLY A 615 -12.86 -11.26 -6.06
C GLY A 615 -12.06 -11.57 -4.80
N GLU A 616 -12.31 -12.72 -4.16
CA GLU A 616 -11.62 -13.17 -2.94
C GLU A 616 -11.07 -14.59 -3.11
N ASN A 617 -10.05 -14.93 -2.30
CA ASN A 617 -9.40 -16.25 -2.39
C ASN A 617 -9.23 -16.92 -1.02
N PRO A 618 -10.34 -17.22 -0.29
CA PRO A 618 -10.31 -17.82 1.05
C PRO A 618 -9.61 -19.20 1.08
N ALA A 619 -9.63 -19.96 0.00
CA ALA A 619 -8.86 -21.22 -0.10
C ALA A 619 -7.33 -21.03 0.03
N LEU A 620 -6.85 -19.77 0.15
CA LEU A 620 -5.45 -19.42 0.40
C LEU A 620 -5.28 -18.38 1.50
N SER A 621 -6.27 -17.50 1.72
CA SER A 621 -6.15 -16.37 2.67
C SER A 621 -6.57 -16.69 4.09
N ASP A 622 -7.48 -17.63 4.29
CA ASP A 622 -8.07 -17.95 5.59
C ASP A 622 -7.18 -18.91 6.40
N PRO A 623 -7.26 -18.92 7.73
CA PRO A 623 -6.50 -19.87 8.54
C PRO A 623 -7.05 -21.28 8.42
N ASP A 624 -6.24 -22.28 8.80
CA ASP A 624 -6.65 -23.69 8.77
C ASP A 624 -7.27 -24.06 7.41
N LEU A 625 -6.47 -23.97 6.35
CA LEU A 625 -6.96 -24.15 4.98
C LEU A 625 -7.64 -25.50 4.73
N GLN A 626 -7.30 -26.52 5.50
CA GLN A 626 -7.92 -27.82 5.37
C GLN A 626 -9.42 -27.76 5.70
N HIS A 627 -9.76 -27.07 6.79
CA HIS A 627 -11.15 -26.79 7.16
C HIS A 627 -11.88 -25.97 6.09
N ILE A 628 -11.20 -24.96 5.50
CA ILE A 628 -11.79 -24.12 4.44
C ILE A 628 -12.06 -24.95 3.17
N TRP A 629 -11.10 -25.77 2.74
CA TRP A 629 -11.29 -26.62 1.56
C TRP A 629 -12.44 -27.63 1.74
N GLU A 630 -12.56 -28.22 2.93
CA GLU A 630 -13.67 -29.09 3.25
C GLU A 630 -15.03 -28.35 3.25
N ALA A 631 -15.05 -27.12 3.81
CA ALA A 631 -16.25 -26.27 3.79
C ALA A 631 -16.70 -25.96 2.36
N LEU A 632 -15.75 -25.52 1.49
CA LEU A 632 -16.03 -25.23 0.09
C LEU A 632 -16.49 -26.48 -0.70
N ALA A 633 -15.92 -27.64 -0.42
CA ALA A 633 -16.31 -28.89 -1.06
C ALA A 633 -17.69 -29.40 -0.64
N ARG A 634 -18.22 -28.97 0.51
CA ARG A 634 -19.55 -29.37 1.03
C ARG A 634 -20.69 -28.48 0.55
N LEU A 635 -20.39 -27.36 -0.13
CA LEU A 635 -21.41 -26.48 -0.69
C LEU A 635 -22.19 -27.18 -1.80
N GLU A 636 -23.51 -27.07 -1.74
CA GLU A 636 -24.41 -27.60 -2.78
C GLU A 636 -24.41 -26.73 -4.04
N PHE A 637 -24.14 -25.42 -3.86
CA PHE A 637 -24.01 -24.47 -4.97
C PHE A 637 -23.01 -23.36 -4.63
N PHE A 638 -22.06 -23.13 -5.50
CA PHE A 638 -21.05 -22.10 -5.33
C PHE A 638 -20.82 -21.34 -6.63
N VAL A 639 -20.96 -20.02 -6.57
CA VAL A 639 -20.68 -19.07 -7.67
C VAL A 639 -19.44 -18.28 -7.30
N ALA A 640 -18.40 -18.32 -8.14
CA ALA A 640 -17.22 -17.46 -8.02
C ALA A 640 -17.19 -16.46 -9.18
N GLN A 641 -17.00 -15.19 -8.85
CA GLN A 641 -16.84 -14.10 -9.82
C GLN A 641 -15.44 -13.54 -9.61
N ASP A 642 -14.56 -13.71 -10.60
CA ASP A 642 -13.13 -13.40 -10.46
C ASP A 642 -12.51 -13.07 -11.83
N ILE A 643 -11.30 -12.50 -11.82
CA ILE A 643 -10.52 -12.23 -13.03
C ILE A 643 -9.65 -13.43 -13.45
N PHE A 644 -9.41 -14.39 -12.54
CA PHE A 644 -8.65 -15.61 -12.75
C PHE A 644 -9.36 -16.82 -12.15
N LEU A 645 -9.03 -18.01 -12.62
CA LEU A 645 -9.43 -19.26 -11.96
C LEU A 645 -8.55 -19.49 -10.72
N SER A 646 -8.84 -18.75 -9.64
CA SER A 646 -8.12 -18.80 -8.36
C SER A 646 -8.31 -20.16 -7.65
N GLU A 647 -7.53 -20.41 -6.58
CA GLU A 647 -7.63 -21.64 -5.77
C GLU A 647 -9.07 -21.84 -5.28
N THR A 648 -9.73 -20.77 -4.86
CA THR A 648 -11.14 -20.79 -4.43
C THR A 648 -12.09 -21.03 -5.60
N ALA A 649 -11.88 -20.37 -6.74
CA ALA A 649 -12.75 -20.51 -7.90
C ALA A 649 -12.73 -21.93 -8.46
N LYS A 650 -11.67 -22.71 -8.23
CA LYS A 650 -11.61 -24.13 -8.58
C LYS A 650 -12.65 -25.00 -7.86
N PHE A 651 -13.23 -24.57 -6.75
CA PHE A 651 -14.33 -25.26 -6.06
C PHE A 651 -15.71 -24.88 -6.60
N ALA A 652 -15.84 -23.77 -7.34
CA ALA A 652 -17.11 -23.22 -7.77
C ALA A 652 -17.85 -24.13 -8.77
N HIS A 653 -19.17 -24.06 -8.78
CA HIS A 653 -20.04 -24.68 -9.77
C HIS A 653 -20.20 -23.81 -11.01
N VAL A 654 -20.18 -22.48 -10.81
CA VAL A 654 -20.19 -21.49 -11.89
C VAL A 654 -19.10 -20.47 -11.62
N VAL A 655 -18.28 -20.15 -12.63
CA VAL A 655 -17.27 -19.09 -12.58
C VAL A 655 -17.61 -18.02 -13.60
N LEU A 656 -17.77 -16.78 -13.12
CA LEU A 656 -18.17 -15.63 -13.93
C LEU A 656 -16.95 -14.71 -14.15
N PRO A 657 -16.61 -14.38 -15.41
CA PRO A 657 -15.43 -13.59 -15.72
C PRO A 657 -15.66 -12.11 -15.42
N ALA A 658 -14.92 -11.60 -14.44
CA ALA A 658 -14.97 -10.21 -14.02
C ALA A 658 -13.98 -9.33 -14.78
N ALA A 659 -14.33 -8.06 -14.97
CA ALA A 659 -13.45 -7.02 -15.48
C ALA A 659 -12.44 -6.60 -14.39
N SER A 660 -11.18 -6.36 -14.78
CA SER A 660 -10.17 -5.81 -13.90
C SER A 660 -10.41 -4.31 -13.63
N PHE A 661 -9.67 -3.72 -12.70
CA PHE A 661 -9.76 -2.29 -12.40
C PHE A 661 -9.50 -1.37 -13.61
N ALA A 662 -8.68 -1.82 -14.56
CA ALA A 662 -8.34 -1.05 -15.75
C ALA A 662 -9.39 -1.14 -16.86
N GLU A 663 -10.38 -2.02 -16.71
CA GLU A 663 -11.41 -2.36 -17.68
C GLU A 663 -12.81 -1.87 -17.26
N LYS A 664 -12.90 -1.10 -16.18
CA LYS A 664 -14.18 -0.60 -15.63
C LYS A 664 -14.04 0.76 -14.97
N ASP A 665 -15.16 1.47 -14.88
CA ASP A 665 -15.31 2.68 -14.09
C ASP A 665 -15.83 2.38 -12.69
N GLY A 666 -15.55 3.30 -11.75
CA GLY A 666 -15.98 3.19 -10.37
C GLY A 666 -15.24 4.12 -9.43
N THR A 667 -15.31 3.82 -8.14
CA THR A 667 -14.56 4.54 -7.10
C THR A 667 -13.91 3.57 -6.12
N PHE A 668 -12.74 3.96 -5.58
CA PHE A 668 -12.11 3.33 -4.42
C PHE A 668 -12.00 4.33 -3.28
N THR A 669 -12.09 3.82 -2.05
CA THR A 669 -11.81 4.61 -0.84
C THR A 669 -10.55 4.09 -0.18
N ASN A 670 -9.50 4.92 -0.13
CA ASN A 670 -8.20 4.56 0.42
C ASN A 670 -8.16 4.57 1.96
N THR A 671 -7.00 4.27 2.55
CA THR A 671 -6.83 4.19 4.01
C THR A 671 -7.14 5.48 4.74
N GLU A 672 -6.88 6.66 4.11
CA GLU A 672 -7.18 7.98 4.67
C GLU A 672 -8.62 8.46 4.38
N ARG A 673 -9.54 7.55 4.05
CA ARG A 673 -10.95 7.86 3.75
C ARG A 673 -11.16 8.70 2.48
N ARG A 674 -10.18 8.74 1.58
CA ARG A 674 -10.25 9.49 0.34
C ARG A 674 -10.94 8.66 -0.73
N VAL A 675 -12.06 9.17 -1.24
CA VAL A 675 -12.79 8.56 -2.36
C VAL A 675 -12.18 9.07 -3.66
N GLN A 676 -11.80 8.15 -4.54
CA GLN A 676 -11.01 8.43 -5.74
C GLN A 676 -11.60 7.71 -6.96
N ARG A 677 -11.56 8.38 -8.11
CA ARG A 677 -12.08 7.82 -9.37
C ARG A 677 -11.20 6.70 -9.92
N VAL A 678 -11.78 5.54 -10.14
CA VAL A 678 -11.26 4.47 -10.99
C VAL A 678 -11.80 4.71 -12.39
N ARG A 679 -10.91 4.80 -13.39
CA ARG A 679 -11.29 5.08 -14.77
C ARG A 679 -10.88 3.93 -15.68
N LYS A 680 -11.80 3.54 -16.54
CA LYS A 680 -11.60 2.53 -17.56
C LYS A 680 -10.51 3.00 -18.55
N ALA A 681 -9.46 2.20 -18.66
CA ALA A 681 -8.36 2.48 -19.59
C ALA A 681 -8.46 1.68 -20.89
N ILE A 682 -8.98 0.46 -20.83
CA ILE A 682 -9.13 -0.45 -21.97
C ILE A 682 -10.49 -1.17 -21.90
N GLU A 683 -10.89 -1.79 -22.98
CA GLU A 683 -12.10 -2.63 -23.02
C GLU A 683 -11.87 -3.93 -22.20
N PRO A 684 -12.94 -4.47 -21.59
CA PRO A 684 -12.86 -5.76 -20.91
C PRO A 684 -12.40 -6.89 -21.84
N ILE A 685 -11.49 -7.73 -21.33
CA ILE A 685 -10.96 -8.86 -22.11
C ILE A 685 -12.06 -9.90 -22.39
N GLY A 686 -12.18 -10.34 -23.64
CA GLY A 686 -13.18 -11.34 -24.06
C GLY A 686 -14.60 -10.90 -23.72
N ASP A 687 -15.37 -11.77 -23.09
CA ASP A 687 -16.74 -11.51 -22.66
C ASP A 687 -16.82 -11.06 -21.17
N SER A 688 -15.70 -10.72 -20.52
CA SER A 688 -15.73 -10.31 -19.10
C SER A 688 -16.55 -9.03 -18.91
N LYS A 689 -17.14 -8.86 -17.72
CA LYS A 689 -18.04 -7.75 -17.38
C LYS A 689 -17.68 -7.14 -16.03
N PRO A 690 -18.00 -5.84 -15.81
CA PRO A 690 -17.89 -5.24 -14.47
C PRO A 690 -18.74 -6.00 -13.45
N ASP A 691 -18.24 -6.11 -12.22
CA ASP A 691 -18.88 -6.89 -11.17
C ASP A 691 -20.31 -6.42 -10.86
N TRP A 692 -20.53 -5.10 -10.82
CA TRP A 692 -21.85 -4.55 -10.60
C TRP A 692 -22.85 -4.99 -11.68
N TRP A 693 -22.43 -5.04 -12.95
CA TRP A 693 -23.29 -5.45 -14.04
C TRP A 693 -23.72 -6.90 -13.90
N ILE A 694 -22.77 -7.79 -13.55
CA ILE A 694 -23.03 -9.23 -13.37
C ILE A 694 -24.07 -9.45 -12.28
N VAL A 695 -23.88 -8.82 -11.11
CA VAL A 695 -24.81 -8.94 -9.97
C VAL A 695 -26.18 -8.40 -10.34
N CYS A 696 -26.27 -7.26 -11.05
CA CYS A 696 -27.52 -6.70 -11.54
C CYS A 696 -28.25 -7.64 -12.50
N GLN A 697 -27.53 -8.33 -13.40
CA GLN A 697 -28.18 -9.30 -14.31
C GLN A 697 -28.71 -10.52 -13.55
N VAL A 698 -27.99 -11.05 -12.57
CA VAL A 698 -28.49 -12.12 -11.69
C VAL A 698 -29.75 -11.65 -10.95
N ALA A 699 -29.73 -10.44 -10.38
CA ALA A 699 -30.89 -9.87 -9.71
C ALA A 699 -32.12 -9.76 -10.64
N LYS A 700 -31.93 -9.27 -11.86
CA LYS A 700 -32.97 -9.17 -12.88
C LYS A 700 -33.53 -10.54 -13.28
N LYS A 701 -32.68 -11.55 -13.46
CA LYS A 701 -33.11 -12.94 -13.75
C LYS A 701 -33.91 -13.54 -12.58
N LEU A 702 -33.65 -13.10 -11.34
CA LEU A 702 -34.48 -13.42 -10.19
C LEU A 702 -35.82 -12.63 -10.15
N GLY A 703 -36.00 -11.63 -11.02
CA GLY A 703 -37.18 -10.78 -11.10
C GLY A 703 -37.09 -9.51 -10.24
N ALA A 704 -35.87 -9.17 -9.73
CA ALA A 704 -35.65 -8.01 -8.88
C ALA A 704 -35.85 -6.70 -9.63
N LYS A 705 -36.45 -5.70 -8.93
CA LYS A 705 -36.53 -4.31 -9.38
C LYS A 705 -35.45 -3.46 -8.70
N GLY A 706 -35.13 -2.29 -9.27
CA GLY A 706 -34.17 -1.35 -8.68
C GLY A 706 -32.70 -1.76 -8.90
N PHE A 707 -32.42 -2.53 -9.96
CA PHE A 707 -31.09 -2.94 -10.42
C PHE A 707 -30.86 -2.52 -11.88
N ASP A 708 -31.58 -1.47 -12.34
CA ASP A 708 -31.54 -0.97 -13.73
C ASP A 708 -30.58 0.23 -13.85
N TYR A 709 -29.33 0.03 -13.42
CA TYR A 709 -28.29 1.04 -13.56
C TYR A 709 -27.68 0.99 -14.96
N GLY A 710 -27.49 2.16 -15.57
CA GLY A 710 -26.81 2.29 -16.86
C GLY A 710 -25.30 2.48 -16.72
N HIS A 711 -24.87 3.10 -15.62
CA HIS A 711 -23.48 3.41 -15.35
C HIS A 711 -23.22 3.36 -13.82
N PRO A 712 -21.99 3.10 -13.34
CA PRO A 712 -21.70 3.08 -11.90
C PRO A 712 -21.96 4.43 -11.20
N SER A 713 -21.98 5.57 -11.93
CA SER A 713 -22.44 6.86 -11.36
C SER A 713 -23.88 6.81 -10.85
N ASP A 714 -24.77 6.05 -11.50
CA ASP A 714 -26.16 5.93 -11.06
C ASP A 714 -26.25 5.22 -9.70
N ILE A 715 -25.35 4.25 -9.49
CA ILE A 715 -25.20 3.55 -8.22
C ILE A 715 -24.68 4.52 -7.15
N MET A 716 -23.67 5.34 -7.46
CA MET A 716 -23.15 6.35 -6.55
C MET A 716 -24.22 7.37 -6.15
N GLU A 717 -25.08 7.77 -7.06
CA GLU A 717 -26.21 8.67 -6.73
C GLU A 717 -27.20 8.05 -5.74
N GLU A 718 -27.41 6.73 -5.79
CA GLU A 718 -28.20 6.02 -4.78
C GLU A 718 -27.45 5.95 -3.45
N VAL A 719 -26.13 5.67 -3.49
CA VAL A 719 -25.26 5.66 -2.30
C VAL A 719 -25.30 7.01 -1.58
N ARG A 720 -25.15 8.12 -2.29
CA ARG A 720 -25.17 9.48 -1.73
C ARG A 720 -26.45 9.80 -0.95
N LYS A 721 -27.59 9.38 -1.49
CA LYS A 721 -28.90 9.61 -0.87
C LYS A 721 -29.09 8.82 0.42
N LEU A 722 -28.46 7.65 0.52
CA LEU A 722 -28.66 6.72 1.63
C LEU A 722 -27.52 6.73 2.64
N THR A 723 -26.37 7.32 2.30
CA THR A 723 -25.15 7.31 3.12
C THR A 723 -24.77 8.74 3.50
N PRO A 724 -25.16 9.20 4.71
CA PRO A 724 -24.93 10.61 5.10
C PRO A 724 -23.50 11.09 4.98
N SER A 725 -22.52 10.20 5.24
CA SER A 725 -21.10 10.52 5.12
C SER A 725 -20.61 10.72 3.66
N TYR A 726 -21.42 10.29 2.67
CA TYR A 726 -21.12 10.38 1.24
C TYR A 726 -22.01 11.39 0.48
N GLY A 727 -22.91 12.09 1.16
CA GLY A 727 -23.90 12.97 0.52
C GLY A 727 -23.36 13.98 -0.49
N GLY A 728 -22.17 14.50 -0.26
CA GLY A 728 -21.49 15.43 -1.15
C GLY A 728 -20.50 14.80 -2.14
N ILE A 729 -20.40 13.47 -2.23
CA ILE A 729 -19.41 12.77 -3.06
C ILE A 729 -20.07 12.31 -4.36
N SER A 730 -19.99 13.12 -5.41
CA SER A 730 -20.48 12.78 -6.74
C SER A 730 -19.35 12.49 -7.72
N TYR A 731 -19.65 11.79 -8.81
CA TYR A 731 -18.70 11.57 -9.90
C TYR A 731 -18.21 12.89 -10.50
N GLU A 732 -19.10 13.87 -10.67
CA GLU A 732 -18.75 15.19 -11.17
C GLU A 732 -17.68 15.88 -10.32
N ARG A 733 -17.84 15.88 -9.01
CA ARG A 733 -16.82 16.41 -8.10
C ARG A 733 -15.53 15.62 -8.13
N LEU A 734 -15.64 14.29 -8.17
CA LEU A 734 -14.47 13.40 -8.17
C LEU A 734 -13.68 13.44 -9.49
N GLU A 735 -14.15 14.11 -10.55
CA GLU A 735 -13.32 14.36 -11.74
C GLU A 735 -12.16 15.33 -11.43
N ASN A 736 -12.38 16.30 -10.52
CA ASN A 736 -11.42 17.35 -10.21
C ASN A 736 -10.91 17.29 -8.76
N GLU A 737 -11.60 16.58 -7.88
CA GLU A 737 -11.31 16.51 -6.44
C GLU A 737 -11.16 15.05 -5.99
N ALA A 738 -10.39 14.83 -4.95
CA ALA A 738 -10.32 13.55 -4.25
C ALA A 738 -10.75 13.76 -2.79
N LEU A 739 -12.04 13.52 -2.51
CA LEU A 739 -12.72 13.93 -1.30
C LEU A 739 -12.56 12.91 -0.16
N GLN A 740 -12.25 13.39 1.03
CA GLN A 740 -12.22 12.56 2.25
C GLN A 740 -13.57 12.65 2.97
N TRP A 741 -14.21 11.51 3.19
CA TRP A 741 -15.42 11.48 3.99
C TRP A 741 -15.13 11.67 5.51
N PRO A 742 -16.08 12.17 6.33
CA PRO A 742 -17.43 12.64 5.99
C PRO A 742 -17.46 13.84 5.05
N CYS A 743 -18.33 13.74 4.03
CA CYS A 743 -18.62 14.81 3.09
C CYS A 743 -20.15 14.85 2.88
N PRO A 744 -20.91 15.45 3.83
CA PRO A 744 -22.36 15.23 3.95
C PRO A 744 -23.23 16.00 2.94
N PHE A 745 -22.70 17.03 2.28
CA PHE A 745 -23.41 17.86 1.31
C PHE A 745 -22.49 18.36 0.20
N GLU A 746 -23.06 18.84 -0.89
CA GLU A 746 -22.35 19.11 -2.15
C GLU A 746 -21.18 20.10 -2.03
N ASP A 747 -21.31 21.16 -1.25
CA ASP A 747 -20.26 22.18 -1.08
C ASP A 747 -19.26 21.85 0.04
N HIS A 748 -19.40 20.68 0.68
CA HIS A 748 -18.50 20.33 1.79
C HIS A 748 -17.12 19.96 1.27
N PRO A 749 -16.01 20.53 1.79
CA PRO A 749 -14.65 20.33 1.27
C PRO A 749 -14.04 18.94 1.60
N GLY A 750 -14.82 18.06 2.21
CA GLY A 750 -14.30 16.82 2.82
C GLY A 750 -13.77 17.06 4.23
N THR A 751 -13.37 15.97 4.89
CA THR A 751 -12.90 16.00 6.29
C THR A 751 -11.52 15.34 6.39
N PRO A 752 -10.42 16.07 6.18
CA PRO A 752 -9.07 15.54 6.28
C PRO A 752 -8.71 14.99 7.66
N ILE A 753 -9.19 15.67 8.73
CA ILE A 753 -8.92 15.30 10.12
C ILE A 753 -10.24 14.97 10.82
N LEU A 754 -10.38 13.72 11.26
CA LEU A 754 -11.50 13.31 12.11
C LEU A 754 -11.31 13.80 13.54
N HIS A 755 -12.42 13.97 14.25
CA HIS A 755 -12.42 14.31 15.67
C HIS A 755 -11.76 15.66 16.01
N ALA A 756 -11.67 16.61 15.07
CA ALA A 756 -11.02 17.89 15.31
C ALA A 756 -11.67 18.66 16.47
N ASN A 757 -12.99 18.76 16.50
CA ASN A 757 -13.74 19.47 17.53
C ASN A 757 -14.34 18.53 18.59
N ILE A 758 -14.94 17.43 18.16
CA ILE A 758 -15.66 16.47 19.01
C ILE A 758 -15.48 15.06 18.44
N PHE A 759 -15.44 14.06 19.28
CA PHE A 759 -15.52 12.67 18.82
C PHE A 759 -16.91 12.35 18.26
N VAL A 760 -16.99 11.46 17.26
CA VAL A 760 -18.28 11.08 16.66
C VAL A 760 -19.29 10.60 17.72
N ARG A 761 -18.80 9.91 18.76
CA ARG A 761 -19.62 9.48 19.90
C ARG A 761 -19.85 10.55 20.99
N GLY A 762 -19.45 11.78 20.77
CA GLY A 762 -19.47 12.89 21.72
C GLY A 762 -18.15 13.03 22.49
N LYS A 763 -17.88 12.19 23.48
CA LYS A 763 -16.58 12.13 24.19
C LYS A 763 -15.83 10.85 23.81
N GLY A 764 -14.50 10.96 23.71
CA GLY A 764 -13.60 9.80 23.61
C GLY A 764 -13.70 8.95 24.88
N ARG A 765 -13.71 7.65 24.73
CA ARG A 765 -13.90 6.74 25.86
C ARG A 765 -12.63 5.94 26.14
N PHE A 766 -12.08 6.08 27.34
CA PHE A 766 -11.06 5.18 27.83
C PHE A 766 -11.65 3.83 28.17
N ILE A 767 -10.99 2.77 27.75
CA ILE A 767 -11.42 1.40 28.00
C ILE A 767 -10.35 0.70 28.86
N PRO A 768 -10.70 0.24 30.08
CA PRO A 768 -9.79 -0.57 30.89
C PRO A 768 -9.53 -1.91 30.18
N LEU A 769 -8.25 -2.32 30.16
CA LEU A 769 -7.82 -3.54 29.48
C LEU A 769 -7.10 -4.47 30.45
N LYS A 770 -7.09 -5.77 30.11
CA LYS A 770 -6.27 -6.79 30.73
C LYS A 770 -5.40 -7.44 29.67
N TYR A 771 -4.18 -7.79 30.04
CA TYR A 771 -3.36 -8.61 29.14
C TYR A 771 -3.86 -10.06 29.20
N VAL A 772 -4.13 -10.60 28.03
CA VAL A 772 -4.42 -12.01 27.79
C VAL A 772 -3.39 -12.54 26.81
N PRO A 773 -2.72 -13.66 27.11
CA PRO A 773 -1.75 -14.24 26.17
C PRO A 773 -2.43 -14.73 24.89
N PRO A 774 -1.66 -14.93 23.79
CA PRO A 774 -2.16 -15.58 22.59
C PRO A 774 -2.85 -16.91 22.89
N ALA A 775 -3.85 -17.27 22.09
CA ALA A 775 -4.63 -18.47 22.27
C ALA A 775 -3.80 -19.76 22.15
N GLU A 776 -2.72 -19.71 21.35
CA GLU A 776 -1.82 -20.84 21.14
C GLU A 776 -0.37 -20.44 21.46
N MET A 777 0.20 -21.03 22.51
CA MET A 777 1.58 -20.81 22.93
C MET A 777 2.45 -22.05 22.60
N PRO A 778 3.77 -21.87 22.41
CA PRO A 778 4.69 -22.99 22.24
C PRO A 778 4.65 -23.99 23.39
N ASP A 779 4.83 -25.26 23.07
CA ASP A 779 4.97 -26.38 23.99
C ASP A 779 6.10 -27.34 23.57
N GLU A 780 6.20 -28.51 24.18
CA GLU A 780 7.24 -29.49 23.86
C GLU A 780 7.13 -30.07 22.44
N ASP A 781 5.92 -30.24 21.93
CA ASP A 781 5.65 -30.77 20.57
C ASP A 781 5.86 -29.71 19.48
N TYR A 782 5.50 -28.45 19.78
CA TYR A 782 5.56 -27.31 18.85
C TYR A 782 6.28 -26.12 19.49
N PRO A 783 7.63 -26.18 19.58
CA PRO A 783 8.43 -25.29 20.44
C PRO A 783 8.68 -23.89 19.87
N LEU A 784 8.20 -23.58 18.67
CA LEU A 784 8.44 -22.30 18.01
C LEU A 784 7.13 -21.57 17.74
N ILE A 785 7.20 -20.24 17.71
CA ILE A 785 6.09 -19.38 17.27
C ILE A 785 6.24 -19.12 15.77
N LEU A 786 5.23 -19.45 14.99
CA LEU A 786 5.09 -18.96 13.62
C LEU A 786 4.39 -17.60 13.63
N SER A 787 5.03 -16.60 13.02
CA SER A 787 4.37 -15.35 12.62
C SER A 787 4.30 -15.24 11.11
N THR A 788 3.20 -14.71 10.58
CA THR A 788 3.01 -14.55 9.14
C THR A 788 3.09 -13.09 8.70
N GLY A 789 3.35 -12.85 7.41
CA GLY A 789 3.39 -11.49 6.90
C GLY A 789 3.44 -11.38 5.38
N ARG A 790 3.89 -10.20 4.93
CA ARG A 790 3.91 -9.79 3.52
C ARG A 790 5.33 -9.74 2.97
N SER A 791 5.41 -9.78 1.65
CA SER A 791 6.59 -9.51 0.84
C SER A 791 6.47 -8.15 0.15
N LEU A 792 7.61 -7.55 -0.20
CA LEU A 792 7.63 -6.33 -1.01
C LEU A 792 7.14 -6.61 -2.44
N TYR A 793 7.46 -7.76 -2.98
CA TYR A 793 7.26 -8.10 -4.39
C TYR A 793 5.90 -8.74 -4.66
N HIS A 794 5.36 -9.48 -3.69
CA HIS A 794 4.06 -10.11 -3.84
C HIS A 794 2.99 -9.43 -3.00
N PHE A 795 1.77 -9.44 -3.53
CA PHE A 795 0.65 -8.78 -2.89
C PHE A 795 -0.44 -9.78 -2.48
N HIS A 796 -0.78 -9.78 -1.19
CA HIS A 796 -1.83 -10.63 -0.60
C HIS A 796 -1.61 -12.13 -0.90
N THR A 797 -2.59 -12.81 -1.54
CA THR A 797 -2.52 -14.21 -1.99
C THR A 797 -1.67 -14.44 -3.25
N GLY A 798 -1.03 -13.38 -3.78
CA GLY A 798 -0.21 -13.48 -4.98
C GLY A 798 -0.99 -13.62 -6.29
N THR A 799 -2.31 -13.70 -6.27
CA THR A 799 -3.16 -13.96 -7.44
C THR A 799 -2.82 -13.06 -8.64
N MET A 800 -2.55 -11.77 -8.42
CA MET A 800 -2.10 -10.85 -9.47
C MET A 800 -0.57 -10.88 -9.64
N THR A 801 0.19 -10.71 -8.57
CA THR A 801 1.64 -10.46 -8.64
C THR A 801 2.45 -11.69 -9.02
N ARG A 802 1.99 -12.91 -8.74
CA ARG A 802 2.66 -14.13 -9.21
C ARG A 802 2.48 -14.38 -10.73
N ARG A 803 1.63 -13.60 -11.38
CA ARG A 803 1.47 -13.53 -12.84
C ARG A 803 2.28 -12.39 -13.48
N VAL A 804 3.15 -11.76 -12.70
CA VAL A 804 4.10 -10.74 -13.17
C VAL A 804 5.48 -11.38 -13.19
N ALA A 805 6.01 -11.62 -14.39
CA ALA A 805 7.23 -12.39 -14.60
C ALA A 805 8.43 -11.83 -13.81
N GLY A 806 8.63 -10.52 -13.83
CA GLY A 806 9.72 -9.86 -13.10
C GLY A 806 9.61 -9.99 -11.58
N LEU A 807 8.41 -9.82 -11.02
CA LEU A 807 8.21 -9.95 -9.57
C LEU A 807 8.38 -11.39 -9.11
N ASN A 808 7.88 -12.35 -9.89
CA ASN A 808 8.00 -13.76 -9.60
C ASN A 808 9.45 -14.27 -9.73
N ALA A 809 10.26 -13.67 -10.61
CA ALA A 809 11.68 -13.99 -10.73
C ALA A 809 12.50 -13.54 -9.50
N ILE A 810 12.11 -12.41 -8.87
CA ILE A 810 12.79 -11.89 -7.67
C ILE A 810 12.48 -12.75 -6.44
N GLU A 811 11.23 -13.22 -6.28
CA GLU A 811 10.79 -14.04 -5.16
C GLU A 811 9.94 -15.22 -5.66
N PRO A 812 10.59 -16.28 -6.18
CA PRO A 812 9.91 -17.35 -6.91
C PRO A 812 9.26 -18.43 -6.03
N GLU A 813 9.72 -18.58 -4.77
CA GLU A 813 9.35 -19.73 -3.91
C GLU A 813 9.23 -19.33 -2.43
N ALA A 814 8.46 -20.12 -1.69
CA ALA A 814 8.27 -19.96 -0.26
C ALA A 814 9.53 -20.28 0.54
N ALA A 815 9.75 -19.54 1.61
CA ALA A 815 10.77 -19.81 2.59
C ALA A 815 10.26 -19.57 4.03
N VAL A 816 10.81 -20.31 4.99
CA VAL A 816 10.69 -20.00 6.40
C VAL A 816 11.95 -19.28 6.88
N GLU A 817 11.79 -18.10 7.45
CA GLU A 817 12.87 -17.36 8.10
C GLU A 817 13.10 -17.94 9.49
N ILE A 818 14.34 -18.31 9.79
CA ILE A 818 14.75 -18.97 11.04
C ILE A 818 15.92 -18.20 11.63
N ASN A 819 15.87 -17.94 12.95
CA ASN A 819 17.00 -17.33 13.66
C ASN A 819 18.25 -18.25 13.61
N PRO A 820 19.48 -17.70 13.47
CA PRO A 820 20.71 -18.49 13.43
C PRO A 820 20.91 -19.45 14.63
N GLU A 821 20.49 -19.05 15.83
CA GLU A 821 20.58 -19.88 17.04
C GLU A 821 19.65 -21.10 16.93
N ASP A 822 18.39 -20.87 16.50
CA ASP A 822 17.43 -21.96 16.27
C ASP A 822 17.86 -22.87 15.12
N ALA A 823 18.36 -22.30 14.02
CA ALA A 823 18.87 -23.07 12.89
C ALA A 823 20.03 -23.99 13.30
N SER A 824 20.99 -23.46 14.09
CA SER A 824 22.11 -24.24 14.62
C SER A 824 21.64 -25.37 15.55
N ARG A 825 20.69 -25.08 16.46
CA ARG A 825 20.11 -26.08 17.38
C ARG A 825 19.36 -27.19 16.63
N LEU A 826 18.72 -26.87 15.50
CA LEU A 826 17.96 -27.80 14.68
C LEU A 826 18.80 -28.48 13.58
N GLY A 827 20.10 -28.14 13.43
CA GLY A 827 20.99 -28.66 12.40
C GLY A 827 20.58 -28.23 10.96
N ILE A 828 19.97 -27.05 10.83
CA ILE A 828 19.46 -26.51 9.56
C ILE A 828 20.46 -25.50 8.98
N ALA A 829 20.79 -25.67 7.70
CA ALA A 829 21.64 -24.74 6.94
C ALA A 829 20.79 -23.86 6.00
N GLN A 830 21.40 -22.76 5.53
CA GLN A 830 20.78 -21.88 4.54
C GLN A 830 20.39 -22.66 3.28
N GLY A 831 19.10 -22.54 2.90
CA GLY A 831 18.58 -23.20 1.70
C GLY A 831 18.15 -24.65 1.87
N ASP A 832 18.36 -25.26 3.04
CA ASP A 832 17.86 -26.59 3.32
C ASP A 832 16.34 -26.67 3.14
N ARG A 833 15.84 -27.79 2.65
CA ARG A 833 14.41 -28.11 2.68
C ARG A 833 14.02 -28.50 4.09
N VAL A 834 13.00 -27.86 4.60
CA VAL A 834 12.48 -28.10 5.95
C VAL A 834 10.97 -28.32 5.90
N LYS A 835 10.49 -29.12 6.83
CA LYS A 835 9.08 -29.29 7.12
C LYS A 835 8.71 -28.39 8.29
N VAL A 836 7.70 -27.55 8.08
CA VAL A 836 7.07 -26.74 9.14
C VAL A 836 5.71 -27.33 9.42
N SER A 837 5.46 -27.77 10.64
CA SER A 837 4.22 -28.43 11.04
C SER A 837 3.58 -27.75 12.24
N SER A 838 2.25 -27.77 12.30
CA SER A 838 1.41 -27.38 13.44
C SER A 838 0.40 -28.49 13.74
N ARG A 839 -0.50 -28.26 14.70
CA ARG A 839 -1.61 -29.18 15.00
C ARG A 839 -2.60 -29.37 13.84
N ARG A 840 -2.56 -28.50 12.81
CA ARG A 840 -3.52 -28.42 11.69
C ARG A 840 -3.00 -29.00 10.40
N GLY A 841 -1.68 -29.09 10.25
CA GLY A 841 -1.06 -29.60 9.04
C GLY A 841 0.42 -29.31 8.94
N GLU A 842 0.97 -29.48 7.74
CA GLU A 842 2.39 -29.28 7.48
C GLU A 842 2.64 -28.67 6.09
N VAL A 843 3.75 -27.95 5.96
CA VAL A 843 4.23 -27.41 4.69
C VAL A 843 5.73 -27.66 4.55
N ILE A 844 6.17 -27.85 3.29
CA ILE A 844 7.59 -28.03 2.98
C ILE A 844 8.09 -26.78 2.25
N VAL A 845 9.13 -26.16 2.79
CA VAL A 845 9.70 -24.90 2.31
C VAL A 845 11.23 -24.91 2.42
N LYS A 846 11.89 -23.90 1.85
CA LYS A 846 13.32 -23.67 2.09
C LYS A 846 13.55 -22.87 3.38
N ALA A 847 14.63 -23.18 4.08
CA ALA A 847 15.10 -22.40 5.21
C ALA A 847 15.87 -21.16 4.73
N ARG A 848 15.48 -20.00 5.28
CA ARG A 848 16.22 -18.74 5.15
C ARG A 848 16.74 -18.35 6.54
N ILE A 849 18.04 -18.42 6.75
CA ILE A 849 18.63 -18.10 8.04
C ILE A 849 18.83 -16.59 8.13
N THR A 850 18.23 -15.96 9.14
CA THR A 850 18.29 -14.52 9.35
C THR A 850 18.07 -14.13 10.81
N GLY A 851 18.79 -13.12 11.31
CA GLY A 851 18.59 -12.53 12.64
C GLY A 851 17.38 -11.58 12.73
N ALA A 852 16.56 -11.50 11.69
CA ALA A 852 15.43 -10.57 11.66
C ALA A 852 14.42 -10.81 12.81
N PHE A 853 14.21 -12.05 13.23
CA PHE A 853 13.41 -12.40 14.41
C PHE A 853 14.29 -12.85 15.59
N PRO A 854 13.81 -12.73 16.84
CA PRO A 854 14.49 -13.31 17.99
C PRO A 854 14.42 -14.84 17.94
N PRO A 855 15.31 -15.55 18.68
CA PRO A 855 15.19 -16.99 18.85
C PRO A 855 13.79 -17.39 19.36
N GLY A 856 13.31 -18.56 18.92
CA GLY A 856 11.98 -19.07 19.24
C GLY A 856 10.85 -18.58 18.32
N VAL A 857 11.15 -17.69 17.35
CA VAL A 857 10.16 -17.18 16.41
C VAL A 857 10.61 -17.43 14.97
N VAL A 858 9.73 -18.02 14.16
CA VAL A 858 9.92 -18.22 12.72
C VAL A 858 8.88 -17.43 11.93
N PHE A 859 9.18 -17.13 10.68
CA PHE A 859 8.31 -16.28 9.85
C PHE A 859 8.12 -16.86 8.46
N MET A 860 6.88 -16.77 7.95
CA MET A 860 6.54 -17.15 6.59
C MET A 860 5.62 -16.11 5.94
N THR A 861 5.76 -15.95 4.63
CA THR A 861 4.78 -15.25 3.80
C THR A 861 3.69 -16.23 3.35
N PHE A 862 2.46 -15.73 3.10
CA PHE A 862 1.31 -16.61 2.84
C PHE A 862 0.81 -16.61 1.38
N HIS A 863 1.59 -16.06 0.43
CA HIS A 863 1.16 -15.89 -0.97
C HIS A 863 1.54 -17.07 -1.90
N PHE A 864 2.18 -18.09 -1.40
CA PHE A 864 2.55 -19.27 -2.20
C PHE A 864 1.53 -20.39 -2.00
N ALA A 865 0.69 -20.62 -3.01
CA ALA A 865 -0.35 -21.67 -2.95
C ALA A 865 0.24 -23.08 -2.82
N GLU A 866 1.40 -23.33 -3.42
CA GLU A 866 2.13 -24.61 -3.38
C GLU A 866 2.75 -24.93 -2.01
N SER A 867 2.82 -23.94 -1.12
CA SER A 867 3.38 -24.09 0.24
C SER A 867 2.67 -23.11 1.17
N ALA A 868 1.34 -23.19 1.18
CA ALA A 868 0.48 -22.20 1.81
C ALA A 868 0.65 -22.17 3.35
N ALA A 869 1.25 -21.10 3.86
CA ALA A 869 1.47 -20.94 5.30
C ALA A 869 0.17 -21.01 6.13
N ASN A 870 -0.96 -20.67 5.54
CA ASN A 870 -2.24 -20.70 6.23
C ASN A 870 -2.80 -22.12 6.47
N ILE A 871 -2.18 -23.18 5.94
CA ILE A 871 -2.43 -24.57 6.36
C ILE A 871 -2.12 -24.77 7.85
N ILE A 872 -1.10 -24.06 8.35
CA ILE A 872 -0.55 -24.24 9.69
C ILE A 872 -0.88 -23.09 10.66
N THR A 873 -1.67 -22.09 10.24
CA THR A 873 -2.05 -20.96 11.10
C THR A 873 -3.25 -21.29 12.02
N ASN A 874 -3.33 -20.54 13.13
CA ASN A 874 -4.32 -20.71 14.17
C ASN A 874 -5.67 -20.05 13.80
N PRO A 875 -6.81 -20.79 13.83
CA PRO A 875 -8.12 -20.25 13.51
C PRO A 875 -8.84 -19.57 14.70
N GLU A 876 -8.25 -19.50 15.89
CA GLU A 876 -8.90 -18.92 17.07
C GLU A 876 -9.28 -17.46 16.82
N LEU A 877 -10.47 -17.07 17.27
CA LEU A 877 -11.10 -15.80 16.90
C LEU A 877 -11.06 -14.78 18.04
N ASP A 878 -10.87 -13.52 17.70
CA ASP A 878 -11.17 -12.39 18.58
C ASP A 878 -12.66 -12.40 18.95
N PRO A 879 -13.04 -12.33 20.23
CA PRO A 879 -14.42 -12.50 20.67
C PRO A 879 -15.35 -11.40 20.16
N VAL A 880 -14.86 -10.22 19.87
CA VAL A 880 -15.63 -9.06 19.41
C VAL A 880 -15.66 -8.95 17.89
N SER A 881 -14.50 -8.88 17.28
CA SER A 881 -14.36 -8.62 15.85
C SER A 881 -14.36 -9.87 14.98
N LYS A 882 -14.21 -11.05 15.57
CA LYS A 882 -14.16 -12.36 14.88
C LYS A 882 -12.98 -12.49 13.91
N ILE A 883 -11.90 -11.72 14.10
CA ILE A 883 -10.67 -11.90 13.32
C ILE A 883 -9.90 -13.12 13.83
N PRO A 884 -9.31 -13.96 12.95
CA PRO A 884 -8.47 -15.08 13.37
C PRO A 884 -7.05 -14.65 13.78
N GLU A 885 -6.42 -15.45 14.64
CA GLU A 885 -5.07 -15.22 15.14
C GLU A 885 -3.98 -15.67 14.15
N LEU A 886 -3.74 -14.86 13.11
CA LEU A 886 -2.78 -15.17 12.05
C LEU A 886 -1.31 -14.82 12.40
N LYS A 887 -1.06 -14.20 13.56
CA LYS A 887 0.29 -13.74 13.96
C LYS A 887 0.97 -14.65 14.98
N VAL A 888 0.24 -15.57 15.58
CA VAL A 888 0.76 -16.52 16.54
C VAL A 888 0.17 -17.91 16.29
N ALA A 889 1.02 -18.87 15.97
CA ALA A 889 0.69 -20.29 15.94
C ALA A 889 1.91 -21.08 16.44
N ALA A 890 1.70 -22.13 17.22
CA ALA A 890 2.76 -23.01 17.68
C ALA A 890 3.15 -23.99 16.55
N VAL A 891 4.44 -24.05 16.24
CA VAL A 891 4.97 -24.87 15.14
C VAL A 891 6.25 -25.59 15.52
N LYS A 892 6.52 -26.67 14.78
CA LYS A 892 7.78 -27.41 14.77
C LYS A 892 8.44 -27.28 13.40
N VAL A 893 9.77 -27.15 13.39
CA VAL A 893 10.57 -27.11 12.15
C VAL A 893 11.55 -28.28 12.17
N GLU A 894 11.54 -29.07 11.12
CA GLU A 894 12.37 -30.28 10.98
C GLU A 894 13.11 -30.27 9.64
N LYS A 895 14.40 -30.59 9.65
CA LYS A 895 15.18 -30.79 8.43
C LYS A 895 14.72 -32.05 7.70
N LEU A 896 14.55 -31.99 6.35
CA LEU A 896 14.21 -33.11 5.50
C LEU A 896 15.44 -33.83 4.95
#